data_f964f65b7852b688db615ee6655c31f4
#
_entry.id   f964f65b7852b688db615ee6655c31f4
#
_cell.length_a   1.000
_cell.length_b   1.000
_cell.length_c   1.000
_cell.angle_alpha   90.00
_cell.angle_beta   90.00
_cell.angle_gamma   90.00
#
_symmetry.space_group_name_H-M   'P 1'
#
loop_
_entity.id
_entity.type
_entity.pdbx_description
1 polymer ?
#
loop_
_entity_poly.entity_id
_entity_poly.type
_entity_poly.pdbx_seq_one_letter_code
_entity_poly.pdbx_strand_id
1 'polypeptide(L)'
;MKIFGKKRIALISAALLILIACIGMTVFLLFSNYRNVVLFKQAQSDFQRGDDASLNAAEAKLLQLIRNDDDNETAYLMLASIAGQRKVYPEQVYYSYMAHKLNPLSAENKAKYINSLLFAREFERLENFLSHQSKLSDDLKQVQLYAAGRNGNIKKYKTQLKHSETDKNIGALAFLLFAQDDLSIQKKLSVIENEFQTGDPFLQQELFAAQSELYLKSGNLDDSEKALLKAYALNEFAFAPALGRFYANFRTFGQSLEIFEKYLKKYHDPAIAIQTAEIYCLLKKTEKIAELRKDYQSDSGSGGMLCCYYFDALTALANGDMAALKELTVPLRKNINTPVAAFLFFCADVSGDDPAAVLASYQALHSHRNYLDLQNRADNMVSDFLQRSLTAPAEKTGQFFALAETLYKRRPDVFTAKFILLFQKRSKSVDAVLLNDALKRFGKDPGIIKIAIEHYFNHDLSKVKELITGYRNLFPARKGDMLRYEIVLALKEKNFDGASRLFMENFTQDIRSEYWQFASTTLREKDLQFLRKDPLYAPFCQALLLLKKNDNDSAYRLLEVADAQGNQDLLFFAAKTLGENGKAQAALKKYSTFPENSRYRIVVLLNMAELYAEDGNIDQALILSARAYNLAPSMPETQLCYADKLYKKGDWKMIPDIVKLSSSNPYRRKLKTLWIAGMQQRIKDCNINTQREKTRELCRQLLVIAPDNNIALEYLKKLHQMPQ
;
A
#
# COMPACT_ATOMS: atom_id res chain seq x y z
N MET A 1 -3.42 -70.89 -57.93
CA MET A 1 -2.76 -69.79 -58.76
C MET A 1 -3.56 -68.50 -58.94
N LYS A 2 -4.89 -68.43 -58.68
CA LYS A 2 -5.70 -67.18 -58.90
C LYS A 2 -5.57 -66.10 -57.81
N ILE A 3 -5.06 -66.35 -56.60
CA ILE A 3 -4.98 -65.43 -55.49
C ILE A 3 -3.68 -64.58 -55.55
N PHE A 4 -2.59 -65.12 -56.13
CA PHE A 4 -1.30 -64.44 -56.29
C PHE A 4 -1.31 -63.32 -57.35
N GLY A 5 -2.15 -63.46 -58.39
CA GLY A 5 -2.34 -62.46 -59.45
C GLY A 5 -3.03 -61.17 -58.96
N LYS A 6 -4.06 -61.28 -58.13
CA LYS A 6 -4.81 -60.10 -57.61
C LYS A 6 -3.96 -59.25 -56.69
N LYS A 7 -3.10 -59.81 -55.84
CA LYS A 7 -2.20 -59.06 -54.95
C LYS A 7 -1.10 -58.31 -55.71
N ARG A 8 -0.56 -58.88 -56.82
CA ARG A 8 0.44 -58.20 -57.71
C ARG A 8 -0.21 -57.03 -58.46
N ILE A 9 -1.40 -57.15 -58.97
CA ILE A 9 -2.12 -56.07 -59.66
C ILE A 9 -2.44 -54.96 -58.70
N ALA A 10 -2.90 -55.24 -57.48
CA ALA A 10 -3.11 -54.22 -56.44
C ALA A 10 -1.85 -53.47 -56.03
N LEU A 11 -0.72 -54.16 -55.96
CA LEU A 11 0.62 -53.54 -55.63
C LEU A 11 1.09 -52.63 -56.77
N ILE A 12 0.94 -53.03 -58.04
CA ILE A 12 1.28 -52.25 -59.23
C ILE A 12 0.37 -51.00 -59.33
N SER A 13 -0.91 -51.15 -59.05
CA SER A 13 -1.86 -50.03 -59.05
C SER A 13 -1.56 -49.01 -57.92
N ALA A 14 -1.17 -49.46 -56.74
CA ALA A 14 -0.77 -48.61 -55.64
C ALA A 14 0.54 -47.87 -55.94
N ALA A 15 1.54 -48.55 -56.52
CA ALA A 15 2.78 -47.94 -56.96
C ALA A 15 2.59 -46.88 -58.08
N LEU A 16 1.66 -47.14 -59.02
CA LEU A 16 1.31 -46.19 -60.06
C LEU A 16 0.60 -44.93 -59.49
N LEU A 17 -0.28 -45.11 -58.54
CA LEU A 17 -0.97 -44.02 -57.83
C LEU A 17 0.03 -43.15 -57.06
N ILE A 18 0.98 -43.75 -56.36
CA ILE A 18 2.07 -43.03 -55.68
C ILE A 18 2.92 -42.24 -56.66
N LEU A 19 3.28 -42.86 -57.79
CA LEU A 19 4.07 -42.20 -58.83
C LEU A 19 3.33 -40.99 -59.44
N ILE A 20 2.05 -41.11 -59.75
CA ILE A 20 1.20 -40.00 -60.24
C ILE A 20 1.07 -38.90 -59.19
N ALA A 21 0.92 -39.25 -57.90
CA ALA A 21 0.91 -38.28 -56.79
C ALA A 21 2.24 -37.54 -56.69
N CYS A 22 3.37 -38.23 -56.78
CA CYS A 22 4.69 -37.62 -56.76
C CYS A 22 4.95 -36.70 -57.96
N ILE A 23 4.55 -37.09 -59.18
CA ILE A 23 4.64 -36.23 -60.38
C ILE A 23 3.75 -35.00 -60.21
N GLY A 24 2.49 -35.20 -59.74
CA GLY A 24 1.56 -34.08 -59.50
C GLY A 24 2.11 -33.10 -58.45
N MET A 25 2.68 -33.61 -57.39
CA MET A 25 3.33 -32.81 -56.34
C MET A 25 4.55 -32.04 -56.89
N THR A 26 5.40 -32.69 -57.67
CA THR A 26 6.57 -32.08 -58.32
C THR A 26 6.14 -30.94 -59.29
N VAL A 27 5.14 -31.17 -60.10
CA VAL A 27 4.60 -30.17 -61.03
C VAL A 27 3.97 -29.00 -60.26
N PHE A 28 3.23 -29.29 -59.16
CA PHE A 28 2.66 -28.26 -58.29
C PHE A 28 3.78 -27.41 -57.64
N LEU A 29 4.85 -28.03 -57.13
CA LEU A 29 5.96 -27.29 -56.53
C LEU A 29 6.72 -26.45 -57.58
N LEU A 30 6.94 -26.95 -58.78
CA LEU A 30 7.56 -26.19 -59.86
C LEU A 30 6.69 -24.99 -60.27
N PHE A 31 5.38 -25.16 -60.35
CA PHE A 31 4.45 -24.10 -60.69
C PHE A 31 4.35 -23.02 -59.59
N SER A 32 4.35 -23.49 -58.32
CA SER A 32 4.39 -22.60 -57.14
C SER A 32 5.68 -21.77 -57.11
N ASN A 33 6.84 -22.39 -57.34
CA ASN A 33 8.12 -21.71 -57.40
C ASN A 33 8.15 -20.69 -58.58
N TYR A 34 7.68 -21.05 -59.75
CA TYR A 34 7.60 -20.15 -60.89
C TYR A 34 6.71 -18.92 -60.58
N ARG A 35 5.57 -19.13 -59.94
CA ARG A 35 4.66 -18.06 -59.50
C ARG A 35 5.34 -17.13 -58.48
N ASN A 36 6.08 -17.67 -57.54
CA ASN A 36 6.82 -16.89 -56.56
C ASN A 36 7.92 -16.02 -57.22
N VAL A 37 8.65 -16.56 -58.20
CA VAL A 37 9.64 -15.80 -58.97
C VAL A 37 9.00 -14.66 -59.76
N VAL A 38 7.84 -14.89 -60.39
CA VAL A 38 7.10 -13.84 -61.12
C VAL A 38 6.61 -12.76 -60.16
N LEU A 39 6.01 -13.13 -59.02
CA LEU A 39 5.58 -12.18 -58.00
C LEU A 39 6.74 -11.31 -57.49
N PHE A 40 7.90 -11.94 -57.22
CA PHE A 40 9.10 -11.24 -56.78
C PHE A 40 9.58 -10.20 -57.82
N LYS A 41 9.71 -10.60 -59.09
CA LYS A 41 10.12 -9.66 -60.16
C LYS A 41 9.13 -8.48 -60.33
N GLN A 42 7.84 -8.74 -60.19
CA GLN A 42 6.83 -7.69 -60.25
C GLN A 42 6.95 -6.75 -59.04
N ALA A 43 7.12 -7.30 -57.83
CA ALA A 43 7.33 -6.52 -56.63
C ALA A 43 8.60 -5.65 -56.73
N GLN A 44 9.68 -6.21 -57.24
CA GLN A 44 10.93 -5.49 -57.46
C GLN A 44 10.77 -4.32 -58.43
N SER A 45 10.04 -4.54 -59.54
CA SER A 45 9.74 -3.49 -60.50
C SER A 45 8.91 -2.36 -59.89
N ASP A 46 7.88 -2.72 -59.11
CA ASP A 46 7.05 -1.73 -58.42
C ASP A 46 7.85 -0.95 -57.37
N PHE A 47 8.71 -1.65 -56.61
CA PHE A 47 9.59 -1.01 -55.62
C PHE A 47 10.55 0.01 -56.25
N GLN A 48 11.10 -0.31 -57.47
CA GLN A 48 12.00 0.60 -58.20
C GLN A 48 11.35 1.87 -58.67
N ARG A 49 10.00 1.87 -58.87
CA ARG A 49 9.24 3.09 -59.27
C ARG A 49 9.16 4.09 -58.14
N GLY A 50 9.07 3.63 -56.90
CA GLY A 50 9.24 4.41 -55.69
C GLY A 50 8.08 5.36 -55.33
N ASP A 51 7.02 5.46 -56.14
CA ASP A 51 5.82 6.21 -55.80
C ASP A 51 4.93 5.41 -54.83
N ASP A 52 4.09 6.07 -54.03
CA ASP A 52 3.27 5.45 -52.98
C ASP A 52 2.37 4.33 -53.50
N ALA A 53 1.78 4.47 -54.70
CA ALA A 53 0.92 3.44 -55.27
C ALA A 53 1.72 2.19 -55.66
N SER A 54 2.90 2.40 -56.27
CA SER A 54 3.83 1.32 -56.61
C SER A 54 4.41 0.64 -55.36
N LEU A 55 4.75 1.40 -54.31
CA LEU A 55 5.21 0.83 -53.03
C LEU A 55 4.11 -0.01 -52.33
N ASN A 56 2.82 0.42 -52.40
CA ASN A 56 1.71 -0.37 -51.92
C ASN A 56 1.54 -1.67 -52.71
N ALA A 57 1.68 -1.59 -54.05
CA ALA A 57 1.60 -2.78 -54.92
C ALA A 57 2.78 -3.76 -54.65
N ALA A 58 3.99 -3.23 -54.47
CA ALA A 58 5.17 -4.02 -54.09
C ALA A 58 4.96 -4.74 -52.77
N GLU A 59 4.54 -4.01 -51.74
CA GLU A 59 4.28 -4.55 -50.40
C GLU A 59 3.26 -5.70 -50.43
N ALA A 60 2.10 -5.48 -51.11
CA ALA A 60 1.06 -6.50 -51.22
C ALA A 60 1.58 -7.80 -51.84
N LYS A 61 2.43 -7.68 -52.91
CA LYS A 61 3.04 -8.82 -53.59
C LYS A 61 4.10 -9.51 -52.70
N LEU A 62 4.91 -8.75 -51.97
CA LEU A 62 5.91 -9.27 -51.05
C LEU A 62 5.25 -9.98 -49.86
N LEU A 63 4.15 -9.42 -49.31
CA LEU A 63 3.38 -10.08 -48.27
C LEU A 63 2.74 -11.38 -48.76
N GLN A 64 2.27 -11.43 -49.99
CA GLN A 64 1.81 -12.67 -50.60
C GLN A 64 2.96 -13.67 -50.78
N LEU A 65 4.16 -13.19 -51.14
CA LEU A 65 5.32 -14.02 -51.32
C LEU A 65 5.76 -14.70 -50.02
N ILE A 66 5.85 -13.96 -48.93
CA ILE A 66 6.24 -14.52 -47.63
C ILE A 66 5.14 -15.42 -47.03
N ARG A 67 3.87 -15.28 -47.41
CA ARG A 67 2.80 -16.24 -47.07
C ARG A 67 2.96 -17.57 -47.80
N ASN A 68 3.52 -17.55 -49.01
CA ASN A 68 3.78 -18.73 -49.81
C ASN A 68 5.11 -19.41 -49.43
N ASP A 69 6.08 -18.63 -49.02
CA ASP A 69 7.48 -19.00 -48.75
C ASP A 69 8.00 -18.08 -47.63
N ASP A 70 7.87 -18.55 -46.38
CA ASP A 70 8.23 -17.80 -45.20
C ASP A 70 9.76 -17.74 -44.95
N ASP A 71 10.54 -18.49 -45.74
CA ASP A 71 12.03 -18.47 -45.71
C ASP A 71 12.63 -17.50 -46.75
N ASN A 72 11.82 -16.64 -47.36
CA ASN A 72 12.28 -15.72 -48.42
C ASN A 72 12.99 -14.47 -47.84
N GLU A 73 14.29 -14.58 -47.59
CA GLU A 73 15.14 -13.50 -47.06
C GLU A 73 15.00 -12.19 -47.82
N THR A 74 15.05 -12.27 -49.17
CA THR A 74 15.03 -11.07 -50.01
C THR A 74 13.70 -10.33 -49.95
N ALA A 75 12.58 -11.06 -49.83
CA ALA A 75 11.27 -10.43 -49.64
C ALA A 75 11.22 -9.66 -48.32
N TYR A 76 11.73 -10.22 -47.20
CA TYR A 76 11.82 -9.53 -45.93
C TYR A 76 12.71 -8.28 -46.01
N LEU A 77 13.86 -8.34 -46.72
CA LEU A 77 14.73 -7.17 -46.89
C LEU A 77 14.06 -6.03 -47.66
N MET A 78 13.27 -6.38 -48.70
CA MET A 78 12.51 -5.38 -49.46
C MET A 78 11.38 -4.79 -48.63
N LEU A 79 10.64 -5.59 -47.88
CA LEU A 79 9.63 -5.12 -46.95
C LEU A 79 10.22 -4.20 -45.86
N ALA A 80 11.37 -4.54 -45.30
CA ALA A 80 12.09 -3.68 -44.37
C ALA A 80 12.49 -2.33 -45.04
N SER A 81 12.89 -2.36 -46.30
CA SER A 81 13.24 -1.13 -47.05
C SER A 81 12.01 -0.26 -47.33
N ILE A 82 10.88 -0.84 -47.73
CA ILE A 82 9.59 -0.13 -47.88
C ILE A 82 9.15 0.52 -46.58
N ALA A 83 9.15 -0.27 -45.47
CA ALA A 83 8.80 0.22 -44.12
C ALA A 83 9.71 1.38 -43.69
N GLY A 84 11.03 1.28 -43.97
CA GLY A 84 12.00 2.34 -43.70
C GLY A 84 11.73 3.64 -44.45
N GLN A 85 11.42 3.54 -45.78
CA GLN A 85 11.06 4.71 -46.60
C GLN A 85 9.80 5.40 -46.07
N ARG A 86 8.83 4.64 -45.61
CA ARG A 86 7.59 5.15 -44.99
C ARG A 86 7.72 5.55 -43.52
N LYS A 87 8.90 5.37 -42.96
CA LYS A 87 9.19 5.62 -41.55
C LYS A 87 8.27 4.81 -40.59
N VAL A 88 7.84 3.59 -40.99
CA VAL A 88 7.09 2.65 -40.16
C VAL A 88 8.08 1.71 -39.46
N TYR A 89 8.75 2.25 -38.45
CA TYR A 89 9.88 1.60 -37.82
C TYR A 89 9.56 0.25 -37.12
N PRO A 90 8.40 0.01 -36.51
CA PRO A 90 8.07 -1.30 -35.93
C PRO A 90 8.07 -2.41 -36.99
N GLU A 91 7.51 -2.16 -38.17
CA GLU A 91 7.53 -3.11 -39.28
C GLU A 91 8.93 -3.29 -39.84
N GLN A 92 9.69 -2.21 -39.96
CA GLN A 92 11.08 -2.25 -40.40
C GLN A 92 11.92 -3.14 -39.46
N VAL A 93 11.74 -3.01 -38.14
CA VAL A 93 12.41 -3.86 -37.12
C VAL A 93 12.01 -5.30 -37.31
N TYR A 94 10.70 -5.58 -37.46
CA TYR A 94 10.21 -6.95 -37.63
C TYR A 94 10.79 -7.62 -38.89
N TYR A 95 10.68 -6.95 -40.06
CA TYR A 95 11.15 -7.53 -41.33
C TYR A 95 12.67 -7.65 -41.39
N SER A 96 13.43 -6.69 -40.87
CA SER A 96 14.89 -6.78 -40.83
C SER A 96 15.36 -7.85 -39.86
N TYR A 97 14.64 -8.08 -38.74
CA TYR A 97 14.88 -9.19 -37.84
C TYR A 97 14.65 -10.55 -38.51
N MET A 98 13.54 -10.69 -39.28
CA MET A 98 13.25 -11.95 -39.98
C MET A 98 14.31 -12.24 -41.04
N ALA A 99 14.74 -11.25 -41.82
CA ALA A 99 15.85 -11.41 -42.77
C ALA A 99 17.16 -11.84 -42.07
N HIS A 100 17.48 -11.20 -40.93
CA HIS A 100 18.66 -11.57 -40.18
C HIS A 100 18.54 -12.99 -39.57
N LYS A 101 17.36 -13.39 -39.12
CA LYS A 101 17.10 -14.73 -38.57
C LYS A 101 17.30 -15.81 -39.63
N LEU A 102 16.89 -15.55 -40.85
CA LEU A 102 17.07 -16.48 -41.99
C LEU A 102 18.51 -16.56 -42.41
N ASN A 103 19.27 -15.48 -42.37
CA ASN A 103 20.69 -15.45 -42.72
C ASN A 103 21.53 -14.67 -41.71
N PRO A 104 21.86 -15.27 -40.56
CA PRO A 104 22.58 -14.59 -39.46
C PRO A 104 23.99 -14.19 -39.79
N LEU A 105 24.60 -14.81 -40.82
CA LEU A 105 25.99 -14.55 -41.25
C LEU A 105 26.06 -13.33 -42.20
N SER A 106 24.96 -12.90 -42.82
CA SER A 106 24.94 -11.74 -43.71
C SER A 106 25.26 -10.46 -42.95
N ALA A 107 26.33 -9.79 -43.35
CA ALA A 107 26.68 -8.46 -42.80
C ALA A 107 25.66 -7.41 -43.12
N GLU A 108 25.02 -7.48 -44.30
CA GLU A 108 23.97 -6.58 -44.73
C GLU A 108 22.72 -6.70 -43.86
N ASN A 109 22.24 -7.91 -43.62
CA ASN A 109 21.06 -8.15 -42.79
C ASN A 109 21.30 -7.68 -41.36
N LYS A 110 22.47 -7.94 -40.84
CA LYS A 110 22.88 -7.48 -39.52
C LYS A 110 22.89 -5.95 -39.44
N ALA A 111 23.47 -5.27 -40.43
CA ALA A 111 23.50 -3.81 -40.47
C ALA A 111 22.10 -3.21 -40.58
N LYS A 112 21.23 -3.76 -41.44
CA LYS A 112 19.83 -3.32 -41.58
C LYS A 112 19.04 -3.50 -40.28
N TYR A 113 19.24 -4.64 -39.56
CA TYR A 113 18.57 -4.86 -38.27
C TYR A 113 19.06 -3.88 -37.21
N ILE A 114 20.38 -3.64 -37.11
CA ILE A 114 20.93 -2.65 -36.17
C ILE A 114 20.38 -1.25 -36.48
N ASN A 115 20.37 -0.83 -37.73
CA ASN A 115 19.85 0.48 -38.14
C ASN A 115 18.35 0.61 -37.83
N SER A 116 17.56 -0.45 -38.04
CA SER A 116 16.14 -0.41 -37.73
C SER A 116 15.90 -0.25 -36.21
N LEU A 117 16.67 -0.93 -35.35
CA LEU A 117 16.60 -0.76 -33.90
C LEU A 117 17.02 0.63 -33.42
N LEU A 118 18.04 1.23 -34.09
CA LEU A 118 18.49 2.60 -33.82
C LEU A 118 17.37 3.63 -34.10
N PHE A 119 16.80 3.61 -35.29
CA PHE A 119 15.74 4.56 -35.66
C PHE A 119 14.43 4.32 -34.91
N ALA A 120 14.14 3.09 -34.53
CA ALA A 120 13.03 2.76 -33.63
C ALA A 120 13.31 3.11 -32.17
N ARG A 121 14.56 3.46 -31.83
CA ARG A 121 15.04 3.69 -30.45
C ARG A 121 14.82 2.50 -29.49
N GLU A 122 14.85 1.28 -30.00
CA GLU A 122 14.77 0.05 -29.21
C GLU A 122 16.14 -0.30 -28.59
N PHE A 123 16.63 0.62 -27.73
CA PHE A 123 18.01 0.53 -27.20
C PHE A 123 18.26 -0.70 -26.33
N GLU A 124 17.27 -1.21 -25.62
CA GLU A 124 17.41 -2.44 -24.84
C GLU A 124 17.65 -3.66 -25.75
N ARG A 125 16.84 -3.81 -26.80
CA ARG A 125 17.02 -4.87 -27.79
C ARG A 125 18.35 -4.74 -28.53
N LEU A 126 18.74 -3.50 -28.83
CA LEU A 126 20.00 -3.19 -29.51
C LEU A 126 21.21 -3.55 -28.63
N GLU A 127 21.23 -3.14 -27.36
CA GLU A 127 22.29 -3.48 -26.42
C GLU A 127 22.40 -5.00 -26.27
N ASN A 128 21.28 -5.68 -26.04
CA ASN A 128 21.23 -7.13 -25.94
C ASN A 128 21.75 -7.81 -27.20
N PHE A 129 21.34 -7.39 -28.38
CA PHE A 129 21.80 -7.93 -29.63
C PHE A 129 23.32 -7.77 -29.81
N LEU A 130 23.86 -6.58 -29.56
CA LEU A 130 25.29 -6.29 -29.69
C LEU A 130 26.14 -7.01 -28.63
N SER A 131 25.62 -7.20 -27.43
CA SER A 131 26.34 -7.89 -26.34
C SER A 131 26.63 -9.36 -26.63
N HIS A 132 25.84 -10.00 -27.49
CA HIS A 132 26.02 -11.40 -27.89
C HIS A 132 26.92 -11.57 -29.12
N GLN A 133 27.44 -10.51 -29.69
CA GLN A 133 28.39 -10.58 -30.83
C GLN A 133 29.81 -10.78 -30.33
N SER A 134 30.51 -11.76 -30.90
CA SER A 134 31.89 -12.12 -30.51
C SER A 134 32.94 -11.07 -30.88
N LYS A 135 32.72 -10.33 -31.96
CA LYS A 135 33.57 -9.21 -32.40
C LYS A 135 32.71 -8.07 -32.91
N LEU A 136 32.93 -6.87 -32.36
CA LEU A 136 32.30 -5.64 -32.81
C LEU A 136 33.34 -4.75 -33.48
N SER A 137 32.98 -4.10 -34.57
CA SER A 137 33.76 -2.98 -35.12
C SER A 137 33.71 -1.80 -34.14
N ASP A 138 34.62 -0.84 -34.26
CA ASP A 138 34.68 0.30 -33.35
C ASP A 138 33.40 1.15 -33.45
N ASP A 139 32.82 1.34 -34.65
CA ASP A 139 31.53 2.00 -34.79
C ASP A 139 30.40 1.30 -34.01
N LEU A 140 30.32 -0.02 -34.08
CA LEU A 140 29.31 -0.78 -33.34
C LEU A 140 29.53 -0.77 -31.82
N LYS A 141 30.78 -0.65 -31.37
CA LYS A 141 31.09 -0.40 -29.94
C LYS A 141 30.57 0.96 -29.50
N GLN A 142 30.69 2.00 -30.33
CA GLN A 142 30.15 3.34 -30.05
C GLN A 142 28.62 3.32 -29.95
N VAL A 143 27.96 2.62 -30.88
CA VAL A 143 26.50 2.40 -30.85
C VAL A 143 26.09 1.62 -29.58
N GLN A 144 26.85 0.60 -29.19
CA GLN A 144 26.60 -0.16 -27.97
C GLN A 144 26.73 0.71 -26.72
N LEU A 145 27.73 1.58 -26.65
CA LEU A 145 27.91 2.55 -25.57
C LEU A 145 26.69 3.48 -25.42
N TYR A 146 26.20 4.00 -26.55
CA TYR A 146 25.05 4.87 -26.54
C TYR A 146 23.78 4.15 -26.06
N ALA A 147 23.52 2.95 -26.60
CA ALA A 147 22.40 2.11 -26.17
C ALA A 147 22.47 1.78 -24.67
N ALA A 148 23.66 1.39 -24.18
CA ALA A 148 23.90 1.12 -22.78
C ALA A 148 23.69 2.35 -21.87
N GLY A 149 24.06 3.53 -22.33
CA GLY A 149 23.82 4.81 -21.64
C GLY A 149 22.34 5.10 -21.51
N ARG A 150 21.57 4.92 -22.60
CA ARG A 150 20.11 5.09 -22.60
C ARG A 150 19.39 4.10 -21.69
N ASN A 151 19.94 2.90 -21.52
CA ASN A 151 19.40 1.85 -20.63
C ASN A 151 19.89 1.96 -19.18
N GLY A 152 20.77 2.91 -18.85
CA GLY A 152 21.38 3.05 -17.53
C GLY A 152 22.53 2.04 -17.24
N ASN A 153 22.97 1.28 -18.24
CA ASN A 153 23.98 0.20 -18.10
C ASN A 153 25.40 0.65 -18.42
N ILE A 154 25.65 1.96 -18.59
CA ILE A 154 26.93 2.51 -19.06
C ILE A 154 28.15 2.05 -18.23
N LYS A 155 27.96 1.80 -16.93
CA LYS A 155 29.05 1.38 -16.04
C LYS A 155 29.67 0.03 -16.45
N LYS A 156 28.92 -0.81 -17.14
CA LYS A 156 29.40 -2.12 -17.65
C LYS A 156 30.50 -1.95 -18.73
N TYR A 157 30.54 -0.80 -19.39
CA TYR A 157 31.43 -0.52 -20.54
C TYR A 157 32.49 0.54 -20.24
N LYS A 158 32.90 0.71 -18.96
CA LYS A 158 33.83 1.76 -18.52
C LYS A 158 35.16 1.82 -19.30
N THR A 159 35.72 0.68 -19.72
CA THR A 159 36.98 0.62 -20.47
C THR A 159 36.84 1.15 -21.89
N GLN A 160 35.68 1.03 -22.51
CA GLN A 160 35.41 1.52 -23.87
C GLN A 160 35.14 3.04 -23.89
N LEU A 161 34.66 3.60 -22.80
CA LEU A 161 34.35 5.04 -22.70
C LEU A 161 35.57 5.93 -22.91
N LYS A 162 36.74 5.52 -22.41
CA LYS A 162 37.99 6.30 -22.50
C LYS A 162 38.48 6.53 -23.93
N HIS A 163 38.04 5.72 -24.90
CA HIS A 163 38.46 5.83 -26.30
C HIS A 163 37.49 6.64 -27.15
N SER A 164 36.41 7.15 -26.55
CA SER A 164 35.32 7.87 -27.27
C SER A 164 35.42 9.39 -27.18
N GLU A 165 36.44 9.93 -26.51
CA GLU A 165 36.55 11.38 -26.25
C GLU A 165 36.89 12.24 -27.50
N THR A 166 37.57 11.65 -28.47
CA THR A 166 38.19 12.37 -29.57
C THR A 166 37.29 12.54 -30.78
N ASP A 167 36.31 11.64 -30.97
CA ASP A 167 35.49 11.62 -32.19
C ASP A 167 34.13 12.27 -31.94
N LYS A 168 33.62 13.07 -32.88
CA LYS A 168 32.29 13.73 -32.80
C LYS A 168 31.21 12.77 -33.30
N ASN A 169 31.13 11.59 -32.74
CA ASN A 169 30.20 10.52 -33.10
C ASN A 169 29.22 10.19 -31.95
N ILE A 170 28.40 9.15 -32.12
CA ILE A 170 27.42 8.72 -31.11
C ILE A 170 28.06 8.26 -29.81
N GLY A 171 29.30 7.74 -29.85
CA GLY A 171 30.06 7.35 -28.67
C GLY A 171 30.52 8.55 -27.84
N ALA A 172 30.99 9.63 -28.50
CA ALA A 172 31.34 10.88 -27.82
C ALA A 172 30.09 11.50 -27.16
N LEU A 173 28.93 11.43 -27.82
CA LEU A 173 27.66 11.86 -27.24
C LEU A 173 27.31 11.00 -26.00
N ALA A 174 27.51 9.66 -26.07
CA ALA A 174 27.31 8.79 -24.92
C ALA A 174 28.23 9.14 -23.75
N PHE A 175 29.49 9.41 -24.02
CA PHE A 175 30.47 9.82 -23.02
C PHE A 175 30.05 11.14 -22.34
N LEU A 176 29.72 12.16 -23.14
CA LEU A 176 29.28 13.48 -22.65
C LEU A 176 28.04 13.39 -21.76
N LEU A 177 27.05 12.59 -22.17
CA LEU A 177 25.77 12.52 -21.45
C LEU A 177 25.82 11.66 -20.20
N PHE A 178 26.50 10.51 -20.26
CA PHE A 178 26.35 9.43 -19.28
C PHE A 178 27.63 9.13 -18.45
N ALA A 179 28.79 9.68 -18.83
CA ALA A 179 30.05 9.41 -18.14
C ALA A 179 30.69 10.65 -17.49
N GLN A 180 30.37 11.83 -17.96
CA GLN A 180 30.87 13.10 -17.40
C GLN A 180 29.88 13.71 -16.42
N ASP A 181 29.81 13.13 -15.21
CA ASP A 181 28.88 13.60 -14.16
C ASP A 181 29.33 14.96 -13.55
N ASP A 182 30.59 15.31 -13.66
CA ASP A 182 31.21 16.52 -13.15
C ASP A 182 30.95 17.77 -14.02
N LEU A 183 30.57 17.58 -15.28
CA LEU A 183 30.24 18.72 -16.14
C LEU A 183 28.87 19.30 -15.85
N SER A 184 28.82 20.64 -15.72
CA SER A 184 27.54 21.36 -15.60
C SER A 184 26.67 21.18 -16.84
N ILE A 185 25.34 21.30 -16.64
CA ILE A 185 24.37 21.21 -17.75
C ILE A 185 24.69 22.22 -18.84
N GLN A 186 25.02 23.49 -18.49
CA GLN A 186 25.38 24.54 -19.41
C GLN A 186 26.61 24.19 -20.24
N LYS A 187 27.61 23.56 -19.61
CA LYS A 187 28.81 23.12 -20.32
C LYS A 187 28.50 22.00 -21.32
N LYS A 188 27.67 21.02 -20.91
CA LYS A 188 27.23 19.96 -21.83
C LYS A 188 26.45 20.51 -23.03
N LEU A 189 25.54 21.46 -22.81
CA LEU A 189 24.83 22.16 -23.89
C LEU A 189 25.79 22.87 -24.82
N SER A 190 26.73 23.67 -24.30
CA SER A 190 27.74 24.39 -25.08
C SER A 190 28.59 23.43 -25.95
N VAL A 191 28.98 22.27 -25.44
CA VAL A 191 29.71 21.27 -26.21
C VAL A 191 28.85 20.71 -27.34
N ILE A 192 27.57 20.38 -27.07
CA ILE A 192 26.67 19.86 -28.12
C ILE A 192 26.46 20.91 -29.24
N GLU A 193 26.24 22.17 -28.89
CA GLU A 193 25.94 23.24 -29.85
C GLU A 193 27.13 23.65 -30.71
N ASN A 194 28.33 23.71 -30.11
CA ASN A 194 29.52 24.25 -30.78
C ASN A 194 30.40 23.17 -31.40
N GLU A 195 30.38 21.95 -30.88
CA GLU A 195 31.35 20.94 -31.29
C GLU A 195 30.75 19.81 -32.12
N PHE A 196 29.45 19.52 -31.99
CA PHE A 196 28.78 18.48 -32.76
C PHE A 196 28.12 19.08 -34.02
N GLN A 197 28.81 18.98 -35.17
CA GLN A 197 28.25 19.26 -36.47
C GLN A 197 28.21 17.96 -37.27
N THR A 198 27.05 17.51 -37.71
CA THR A 198 26.90 16.23 -38.38
C THR A 198 25.85 16.29 -39.49
N GLY A 199 26.12 15.56 -40.57
CA GLY A 199 25.12 15.25 -41.61
C GLY A 199 24.42 13.90 -41.39
N ASP A 200 24.79 13.14 -40.34
CA ASP A 200 24.14 11.88 -40.00
C ASP A 200 22.77 12.16 -39.36
N PRO A 201 21.66 11.75 -40.01
CA PRO A 201 20.31 11.99 -39.51
C PRO A 201 20.03 11.36 -38.14
N PHE A 202 20.62 10.19 -37.88
CA PHE A 202 20.45 9.54 -36.60
C PHE A 202 21.15 10.31 -35.46
N LEU A 203 22.40 10.68 -35.66
CA LEU A 203 23.13 11.47 -34.64
C LEU A 203 22.47 12.84 -34.47
N GLN A 204 21.99 13.48 -35.54
CA GLN A 204 21.33 14.78 -35.46
C GLN A 204 20.03 14.72 -34.60
N GLN A 205 19.20 13.71 -34.80
CA GLN A 205 17.99 13.57 -34.00
C GLN A 205 18.33 13.32 -32.51
N GLU A 206 19.38 12.54 -32.21
CA GLU A 206 19.78 12.25 -30.82
C GLU A 206 20.44 13.46 -30.16
N LEU A 207 21.13 14.33 -30.92
CA LEU A 207 21.63 15.61 -30.41
C LEU A 207 20.48 16.54 -29.99
N PHE A 208 19.44 16.68 -30.82
CA PHE A 208 18.27 17.46 -30.46
C PHE A 208 17.52 16.86 -29.25
N ALA A 209 17.42 15.54 -29.16
CA ALA A 209 16.84 14.88 -28.00
C ALA A 209 17.65 15.17 -26.75
N ALA A 210 18.98 15.08 -26.81
CA ALA A 210 19.89 15.39 -25.71
C ALA A 210 19.80 16.87 -25.29
N GLN A 211 19.74 17.80 -26.24
CA GLN A 211 19.52 19.22 -25.91
C GLN A 211 18.22 19.44 -25.19
N SER A 212 17.10 18.83 -25.65
CA SER A 212 15.81 18.94 -25.00
C SER A 212 15.87 18.43 -23.56
N GLU A 213 16.47 17.26 -23.31
CA GLU A 213 16.62 16.70 -21.98
C GLU A 213 17.45 17.58 -21.04
N LEU A 214 18.52 18.19 -21.55
CA LEU A 214 19.39 19.09 -20.76
C LEU A 214 18.70 20.42 -20.48
N TYR A 215 18.00 21.02 -21.47
CA TYR A 215 17.19 22.21 -21.26
C TYR A 215 16.08 21.98 -20.24
N LEU A 216 15.39 20.83 -20.32
CA LEU A 216 14.38 20.46 -19.34
C LEU A 216 14.94 20.36 -17.91
N LYS A 217 16.12 19.74 -17.77
CA LYS A 217 16.84 19.65 -16.47
C LYS A 217 17.30 21.00 -15.95
N SER A 218 17.60 21.95 -16.81
CA SER A 218 17.97 23.34 -16.43
C SER A 218 16.76 24.24 -16.15
N GLY A 219 15.52 23.74 -16.39
CA GLY A 219 14.28 24.50 -16.24
C GLY A 219 13.94 25.41 -17.42
N ASN A 220 14.69 25.33 -18.52
CA ASN A 220 14.41 26.10 -19.73
C ASN A 220 13.44 25.34 -20.63
N LEU A 221 12.14 25.58 -20.44
CA LEU A 221 11.08 24.84 -21.11
C LEU A 221 10.96 25.19 -22.58
N ASP A 222 11.12 26.47 -22.95
CA ASP A 222 10.95 26.96 -24.33
C ASP A 222 11.99 26.35 -25.28
N ASP A 223 13.26 26.31 -24.86
CA ASP A 223 14.32 25.74 -25.68
C ASP A 223 14.29 24.21 -25.63
N SER A 224 13.79 23.60 -24.55
CA SER A 224 13.51 22.16 -24.51
C SER A 224 12.44 21.78 -25.53
N GLU A 225 11.33 22.52 -25.61
CA GLU A 225 10.26 22.30 -26.60
C GLU A 225 10.79 22.46 -28.04
N LYS A 226 11.52 23.55 -28.33
CA LYS A 226 12.10 23.78 -29.66
C LYS A 226 13.03 22.64 -30.09
N ALA A 227 13.88 22.19 -29.21
CA ALA A 227 14.79 21.08 -29.50
C ALA A 227 14.01 19.77 -29.73
N LEU A 228 12.99 19.48 -28.90
CA LEU A 228 12.17 18.29 -29.07
C LEU A 228 11.33 18.32 -30.37
N LEU A 229 10.83 19.47 -30.76
CA LEU A 229 10.17 19.67 -32.08
C LEU A 229 11.09 19.39 -33.24
N LYS A 230 12.38 19.80 -33.18
CA LYS A 230 13.38 19.47 -34.19
C LYS A 230 13.63 17.96 -34.27
N ALA A 231 13.75 17.28 -33.14
CA ALA A 231 13.90 15.83 -33.11
C ALA A 231 12.66 15.13 -33.69
N TYR A 232 11.45 15.59 -33.33
CA TYR A 232 10.18 15.09 -33.84
C TYR A 232 10.06 15.27 -35.37
N ALA A 233 10.47 16.41 -35.92
CA ALA A 233 10.45 16.64 -37.35
C ALA A 233 11.35 15.65 -38.13
N LEU A 234 12.48 15.23 -37.54
CA LEU A 234 13.36 14.22 -38.13
C LEU A 234 12.78 12.81 -38.04
N ASN A 235 12.18 12.48 -36.89
CA ASN A 235 11.66 11.15 -36.61
C ASN A 235 10.38 11.21 -35.76
N GLU A 236 9.24 11.36 -36.44
CA GLU A 236 7.92 11.44 -35.83
C GLU A 236 7.62 10.23 -34.93
N PHE A 237 7.91 9.01 -35.40
CA PHE A 237 7.67 7.79 -34.66
C PHE A 237 8.38 7.80 -33.29
N ALA A 238 9.68 8.07 -33.31
CA ALA A 238 10.51 7.97 -32.12
C ALA A 238 10.24 9.08 -31.09
N PHE A 239 9.82 10.25 -31.53
CA PHE A 239 9.71 11.45 -30.69
C PHE A 239 8.28 11.92 -30.41
N ALA A 240 7.26 11.45 -31.15
CA ALA A 240 5.86 11.75 -30.80
C ALA A 240 5.49 11.37 -29.37
N PRO A 241 5.87 10.18 -28.86
CA PRO A 241 5.63 9.83 -27.48
C PRO A 241 6.30 10.79 -26.47
N ALA A 242 7.51 11.25 -26.77
CA ALA A 242 8.24 12.18 -25.91
C ALA A 242 7.61 13.59 -25.95
N LEU A 243 7.26 14.08 -27.12
CA LEU A 243 6.64 15.39 -27.31
C LEU A 243 5.24 15.45 -26.71
N GLY A 244 4.43 14.41 -26.93
CA GLY A 244 3.10 14.31 -26.31
C GLY A 244 3.17 14.27 -24.79
N ARG A 245 4.13 13.53 -24.20
CA ARG A 245 4.38 13.52 -22.74
C ARG A 245 4.89 14.86 -22.23
N PHE A 246 5.74 15.56 -22.98
CA PHE A 246 6.17 16.91 -22.65
C PHE A 246 4.95 17.81 -22.44
N TYR A 247 4.05 17.88 -23.42
CA TYR A 247 2.83 18.67 -23.34
C TYR A 247 1.87 18.19 -22.22
N ALA A 248 1.73 16.88 -22.01
CA ALA A 248 0.91 16.34 -20.92
C ALA A 248 1.43 16.75 -19.54
N ASN A 249 2.76 16.70 -19.33
CA ASN A 249 3.40 17.09 -18.07
C ASN A 249 3.22 18.57 -17.72
N PHE A 250 3.16 19.42 -18.73
CA PHE A 250 2.90 20.86 -18.59
C PHE A 250 1.41 21.23 -18.75
N ARG A 251 0.53 20.20 -18.81
CA ARG A 251 -0.94 20.34 -18.87
C ARG A 251 -1.48 21.06 -20.11
N THR A 252 -0.70 21.14 -21.14
CA THR A 252 -1.16 21.57 -22.47
C THR A 252 -1.80 20.36 -23.18
N PHE A 253 -2.89 19.86 -22.59
CA PHE A 253 -3.53 18.62 -23.01
C PHE A 253 -4.03 18.64 -24.47
N GLY A 254 -4.42 19.82 -24.99
CA GLY A 254 -4.82 19.95 -26.38
C GLY A 254 -3.70 19.56 -27.35
N GLN A 255 -2.50 20.11 -27.14
CA GLN A 255 -1.31 19.80 -27.96
C GLN A 255 -0.87 18.33 -27.76
N SER A 256 -0.93 17.84 -26.52
CA SER A 256 -0.62 16.44 -26.25
C SER A 256 -1.54 15.48 -27.00
N LEU A 257 -2.86 15.74 -26.98
CA LEU A 257 -3.85 14.91 -27.69
C LEU A 257 -3.65 14.96 -29.18
N GLU A 258 -3.38 16.14 -29.79
CA GLU A 258 -3.11 16.28 -31.23
C GLU A 258 -1.95 15.36 -31.66
N ILE A 259 -0.86 15.35 -30.90
CA ILE A 259 0.31 14.49 -31.19
C ILE A 259 -0.05 13.01 -30.98
N PHE A 260 -0.68 12.65 -29.87
CA PHE A 260 -0.99 11.26 -29.56
C PHE A 260 -2.05 10.67 -30.49
N GLU A 261 -3.12 11.40 -30.78
CA GLU A 261 -4.15 10.93 -31.72
C GLU A 261 -3.58 10.72 -33.13
N LYS A 262 -2.72 11.63 -33.62
CA LYS A 262 -2.02 11.48 -34.90
C LYS A 262 -1.12 10.23 -34.87
N TYR A 263 -0.39 10.03 -33.79
CA TYR A 263 0.49 8.88 -33.62
C TYR A 263 -0.30 7.56 -33.60
N LEU A 264 -1.38 7.48 -32.80
CA LEU A 264 -2.19 6.28 -32.66
C LEU A 264 -2.91 5.86 -33.95
N LYS A 265 -3.32 6.81 -34.80
CA LYS A 265 -3.87 6.51 -36.13
C LYS A 265 -2.90 5.70 -37.00
N LYS A 266 -1.60 5.84 -36.77
CA LYS A 266 -0.57 5.22 -37.60
C LYS A 266 0.06 3.97 -36.95
N TYR A 267 0.22 3.94 -35.62
CA TYR A 267 1.10 2.98 -34.96
C TYR A 267 0.45 2.04 -33.93
N HIS A 268 -0.81 2.22 -33.58
CA HIS A 268 -1.55 1.37 -32.61
C HIS A 268 -0.75 1.00 -31.35
N ASP A 269 -0.09 1.98 -30.73
CA ASP A 269 0.78 1.77 -29.55
C ASP A 269 -0.05 1.71 -28.25
N PRO A 270 -0.11 0.57 -27.54
CA PRO A 270 -0.87 0.43 -26.30
C PRO A 270 -0.46 1.40 -25.19
N ALA A 271 0.85 1.71 -25.08
CA ALA A 271 1.34 2.60 -24.03
C ALA A 271 0.90 4.06 -24.27
N ILE A 272 0.85 4.49 -25.52
CA ILE A 272 0.36 5.83 -25.90
C ILE A 272 -1.17 5.89 -25.82
N ALA A 273 -1.87 4.81 -26.15
CA ALA A 273 -3.32 4.72 -25.99
C ALA A 273 -3.73 4.87 -24.53
N ILE A 274 -3.02 4.24 -23.59
CA ILE A 274 -3.21 4.41 -22.15
C ILE A 274 -3.04 5.88 -21.75
N GLN A 275 -1.96 6.54 -22.15
CA GLN A 275 -1.71 7.95 -21.83
C GLN A 275 -2.77 8.88 -22.43
N THR A 276 -3.23 8.60 -23.65
CA THR A 276 -4.32 9.33 -24.31
C THR A 276 -5.63 9.20 -23.53
N ALA A 277 -5.97 7.97 -23.11
CA ALA A 277 -7.17 7.71 -22.32
C ALA A 277 -7.10 8.41 -20.94
N GLU A 278 -5.93 8.47 -20.32
CA GLU A 278 -5.71 9.22 -19.08
C GLU A 278 -6.01 10.72 -19.25
N ILE A 279 -5.55 11.32 -20.34
CA ILE A 279 -5.84 12.73 -20.63
C ILE A 279 -7.35 12.92 -20.88
N TYR A 280 -8.00 12.01 -21.62
CA TYR A 280 -9.46 12.06 -21.79
C TYR A 280 -10.21 11.93 -20.47
N CYS A 281 -9.75 11.06 -19.57
CA CYS A 281 -10.32 10.92 -18.24
C CYS A 281 -10.18 12.22 -17.42
N LEU A 282 -8.99 12.85 -17.44
CA LEU A 282 -8.77 14.14 -16.77
C LEU A 282 -9.64 15.26 -17.35
N LEU A 283 -9.92 15.23 -18.65
CA LEU A 283 -10.80 16.17 -19.35
C LEU A 283 -12.29 15.77 -19.29
N LYS A 284 -12.63 14.66 -18.65
CA LYS A 284 -13.99 14.09 -18.55
C LYS A 284 -14.62 13.75 -19.93
N LYS A 285 -13.81 13.35 -20.90
CA LYS A 285 -14.23 12.94 -22.23
C LYS A 285 -14.36 11.40 -22.33
N THR A 286 -15.31 10.84 -21.58
CA THR A 286 -15.50 9.36 -21.48
C THR A 286 -15.90 8.72 -22.80
N GLU A 287 -16.61 9.42 -23.67
CA GLU A 287 -16.95 8.96 -25.01
C GLU A 287 -15.70 8.66 -25.87
N LYS A 288 -14.65 9.47 -25.70
CA LYS A 288 -13.38 9.25 -26.42
C LYS A 288 -12.60 8.04 -25.89
N ILE A 289 -12.74 7.73 -24.59
CA ILE A 289 -12.19 6.50 -24.03
C ILE A 289 -12.90 5.28 -24.62
N ALA A 290 -14.24 5.36 -24.80
CA ALA A 290 -15.02 4.30 -25.40
C ALA A 290 -14.69 4.09 -26.90
N GLU A 291 -14.34 5.16 -27.64
CA GLU A 291 -13.83 5.06 -29.01
C GLU A 291 -12.49 4.31 -29.04
N LEU A 292 -11.50 4.74 -28.22
CA LEU A 292 -10.21 4.05 -28.10
C LEU A 292 -10.38 2.58 -27.74
N ARG A 293 -11.29 2.25 -26.82
CA ARG A 293 -11.55 0.87 -26.42
C ARG A 293 -11.94 -0.01 -27.61
N LYS A 294 -12.76 0.49 -28.54
CA LYS A 294 -13.17 -0.25 -29.74
C LYS A 294 -11.98 -0.59 -30.63
N ASP A 295 -11.05 0.36 -30.80
CA ASP A 295 -9.85 0.18 -31.64
C ASP A 295 -8.95 -0.94 -31.10
N TYR A 296 -8.89 -1.13 -29.79
CA TYR A 296 -8.06 -2.16 -29.13
C TYR A 296 -8.81 -3.45 -28.77
N GLN A 297 -10.12 -3.51 -28.95
CA GLN A 297 -10.94 -4.70 -28.62
C GLN A 297 -10.62 -5.89 -29.53
N SER A 298 -10.23 -5.67 -30.77
CA SER A 298 -9.87 -6.72 -31.75
C SER A 298 -8.43 -7.20 -31.60
N ASP A 299 -7.61 -6.52 -30.82
CA ASP A 299 -6.23 -6.90 -30.56
C ASP A 299 -6.18 -8.04 -29.52
N SER A 300 -6.00 -9.28 -30.00
CA SER A 300 -5.91 -10.49 -29.18
C SER A 300 -4.61 -10.61 -28.40
N GLY A 301 -3.68 -9.66 -28.54
CA GLY A 301 -2.43 -9.60 -27.78
C GLY A 301 -2.65 -9.19 -26.33
N SER A 302 -1.71 -9.59 -25.45
CA SER A 302 -1.76 -9.22 -24.03
C SER A 302 -1.82 -7.71 -23.77
N GLY A 303 -1.25 -6.91 -24.70
CA GLY A 303 -1.29 -5.44 -24.65
C GLY A 303 -2.69 -4.86 -24.90
N GLY A 304 -3.40 -5.37 -25.89
CA GLY A 304 -4.76 -4.92 -26.22
C GLY A 304 -5.76 -5.22 -25.10
N MET A 305 -5.70 -6.42 -24.51
CA MET A 305 -6.52 -6.77 -23.35
C MET A 305 -6.26 -5.85 -22.15
N LEU A 306 -4.99 -5.56 -21.87
CA LEU A 306 -4.62 -4.67 -20.75
C LEU A 306 -5.18 -3.27 -20.97
N CYS A 307 -5.11 -2.72 -22.20
CA CYS A 307 -5.72 -1.44 -22.56
C CYS A 307 -7.22 -1.44 -22.31
N CYS A 308 -7.95 -2.47 -22.77
CA CYS A 308 -9.38 -2.56 -22.57
C CYS A 308 -9.76 -2.54 -21.08
N TYR A 309 -9.10 -3.35 -20.25
CA TYR A 309 -9.31 -3.33 -18.79
C TYR A 309 -9.04 -1.94 -18.19
N TYR A 310 -7.98 -1.27 -18.66
CA TYR A 310 -7.64 0.04 -18.16
C TYR A 310 -8.65 1.12 -18.58
N PHE A 311 -9.13 1.08 -19.83
CA PHE A 311 -10.16 2.01 -20.32
C PHE A 311 -11.50 1.81 -19.57
N ASP A 312 -11.88 0.56 -19.31
CA ASP A 312 -13.05 0.25 -18.52
C ASP A 312 -12.90 0.79 -17.07
N ALA A 313 -11.71 0.66 -16.47
CA ALA A 313 -11.42 1.18 -15.14
C ALA A 313 -11.45 2.72 -15.08
N LEU A 314 -10.91 3.41 -16.10
CA LEU A 314 -10.99 4.88 -16.22
C LEU A 314 -12.44 5.35 -16.38
N THR A 315 -13.24 4.59 -17.12
CA THR A 315 -14.66 4.87 -17.31
C THR A 315 -15.45 4.65 -16.02
N ALA A 316 -15.18 3.56 -15.30
CA ALA A 316 -15.77 3.30 -13.98
C ALA A 316 -15.44 4.40 -12.98
N LEU A 317 -14.18 4.87 -12.94
CA LEU A 317 -13.77 6.00 -12.12
C LEU A 317 -14.53 7.28 -12.46
N ALA A 318 -14.65 7.61 -13.76
CA ALA A 318 -15.35 8.81 -14.22
C ALA A 318 -16.84 8.78 -13.88
N ASN A 319 -17.47 7.60 -13.91
CA ASN A 319 -18.87 7.39 -13.58
C ASN A 319 -19.12 7.20 -12.08
N GLY A 320 -18.09 7.11 -11.25
CA GLY A 320 -18.22 6.87 -9.82
C GLY A 320 -18.59 5.43 -9.44
N ASP A 321 -18.47 4.48 -10.36
CA ASP A 321 -18.72 3.05 -10.09
C ASP A 321 -17.52 2.40 -9.40
N MET A 322 -17.49 2.54 -8.07
CA MET A 322 -16.38 2.04 -7.24
C MET A 322 -16.35 0.52 -7.13
N ALA A 323 -17.48 -0.16 -7.33
CA ALA A 323 -17.55 -1.62 -7.31
C ALA A 323 -16.85 -2.22 -8.55
N ALA A 324 -17.22 -1.76 -9.74
CA ALA A 324 -16.56 -2.14 -10.98
C ALA A 324 -15.07 -1.73 -10.97
N LEU A 325 -14.74 -0.54 -10.45
CA LEU A 325 -13.37 -0.06 -10.35
C LEU A 325 -12.48 -1.02 -9.54
N LYS A 326 -12.97 -1.50 -8.41
CA LYS A 326 -12.23 -2.42 -7.53
C LYS A 326 -11.89 -3.74 -8.25
N GLU A 327 -12.80 -4.31 -8.99
CA GLU A 327 -12.57 -5.55 -9.75
C GLU A 327 -11.60 -5.34 -10.91
N LEU A 328 -11.80 -4.27 -11.69
CA LEU A 328 -11.00 -3.97 -12.87
C LEU A 328 -9.55 -3.59 -12.54
N THR A 329 -9.27 -3.08 -11.35
CA THR A 329 -7.90 -2.67 -10.96
C THR A 329 -6.98 -3.83 -10.61
N VAL A 330 -7.50 -5.00 -10.24
CA VAL A 330 -6.68 -6.15 -9.80
C VAL A 330 -5.64 -6.57 -10.85
N PRO A 331 -5.98 -6.82 -12.13
CA PRO A 331 -5.01 -7.22 -13.14
C PRO A 331 -4.06 -6.08 -13.55
N LEU A 332 -4.42 -4.82 -13.29
CA LEU A 332 -3.69 -3.64 -13.76
C LEU A 332 -2.50 -3.26 -12.87
N ARG A 333 -2.56 -3.54 -11.57
CA ARG A 333 -1.58 -3.06 -10.56
C ARG A 333 -0.13 -3.44 -10.85
N LYS A 334 0.13 -4.57 -11.51
CA LYS A 334 1.48 -5.03 -11.81
C LYS A 334 2.04 -4.47 -13.13
N ASN A 335 1.15 -3.97 -14.00
CA ASN A 335 1.48 -3.69 -15.39
C ASN A 335 1.47 -2.20 -15.73
N ILE A 336 0.79 -1.36 -14.94
CA ILE A 336 0.63 0.07 -15.22
C ILE A 336 1.11 0.88 -14.02
N ASN A 337 2.05 1.79 -14.25
CA ASN A 337 2.62 2.68 -13.25
C ASN A 337 2.63 4.12 -13.77
N THR A 338 1.45 4.72 -13.84
CA THR A 338 1.26 6.14 -14.18
C THR A 338 0.64 6.89 -13.02
N PRO A 339 0.75 8.22 -12.94
CA PRO A 339 0.10 9.01 -11.90
C PRO A 339 -1.42 8.84 -11.85
N VAL A 340 -2.06 8.72 -13.01
CA VAL A 340 -3.52 8.52 -13.10
C VAL A 340 -3.87 7.10 -12.65
N ALA A 341 -3.08 6.08 -13.03
CA ALA A 341 -3.26 4.72 -12.54
C ALA A 341 -3.07 4.64 -11.02
N ALA A 342 -2.06 5.31 -10.46
CA ALA A 342 -1.85 5.37 -9.02
C ALA A 342 -3.05 6.00 -8.30
N PHE A 343 -3.65 7.07 -8.87
CA PHE A 343 -4.87 7.66 -8.33
C PHE A 343 -6.08 6.73 -8.45
N LEU A 344 -6.20 6.01 -9.56
CA LEU A 344 -7.26 5.03 -9.81
C LEU A 344 -7.18 3.86 -8.80
N PHE A 345 -5.98 3.33 -8.55
CA PHE A 345 -5.76 2.28 -7.55
C PHE A 345 -6.06 2.78 -6.14
N PHE A 346 -5.67 4.02 -5.83
CA PHE A 346 -6.00 4.66 -4.57
C PHE A 346 -7.52 4.80 -4.38
N CYS A 347 -8.27 5.24 -5.39
CA CYS A 347 -9.74 5.33 -5.32
C CYS A 347 -10.39 3.95 -5.06
N ALA A 348 -9.88 2.89 -5.72
CA ALA A 348 -10.33 1.53 -5.50
C ALA A 348 -10.09 1.06 -4.05
N ASP A 349 -8.92 1.39 -3.48
CA ASP A 349 -8.57 1.02 -2.09
C ASP A 349 -9.37 1.79 -1.06
N VAL A 350 -9.58 3.11 -1.27
CA VAL A 350 -10.40 3.94 -0.37
C VAL A 350 -11.86 3.51 -0.34
N SER A 351 -12.36 2.87 -1.41
CA SER A 351 -13.70 2.27 -1.43
C SER A 351 -13.81 0.99 -0.61
N GLY A 352 -12.67 0.39 -0.22
CA GLY A 352 -12.59 -0.75 0.68
C GLY A 352 -12.40 -0.36 2.14
N ASP A 353 -12.26 -1.37 3.01
CA ASP A 353 -12.08 -1.18 4.46
C ASP A 353 -10.66 -1.55 4.93
N ASP A 354 -9.67 -1.58 4.02
CA ASP A 354 -8.28 -1.92 4.33
C ASP A 354 -7.38 -0.68 4.38
N PRO A 355 -7.06 -0.16 5.58
CA PRO A 355 -6.21 1.01 5.72
C PRO A 355 -4.77 0.80 5.25
N ALA A 356 -4.26 -0.45 5.24
CA ALA A 356 -2.91 -0.74 4.76
C ALA A 356 -2.82 -0.62 3.24
N ALA A 357 -3.82 -1.11 2.51
CA ALA A 357 -3.92 -0.93 1.07
C ALA A 357 -4.05 0.57 0.72
N VAL A 358 -4.90 1.32 1.44
CA VAL A 358 -5.05 2.77 1.27
C VAL A 358 -3.73 3.50 1.50
N LEU A 359 -2.98 3.16 2.56
CA LEU A 359 -1.67 3.77 2.84
C LEU A 359 -0.67 3.49 1.72
N ALA A 360 -0.58 2.26 1.25
CA ALA A 360 0.35 1.87 0.19
C ALA A 360 0.07 2.60 -1.12
N SER A 361 -1.20 2.63 -1.56
CA SER A 361 -1.60 3.32 -2.80
C SER A 361 -1.51 4.85 -2.66
N TYR A 362 -1.77 5.41 -1.48
CA TYR A 362 -1.58 6.83 -1.18
C TYR A 362 -0.10 7.22 -1.30
N GLN A 363 0.82 6.43 -0.74
CA GLN A 363 2.26 6.66 -0.85
C GLN A 363 2.75 6.53 -2.30
N ALA A 364 2.25 5.54 -3.04
CA ALA A 364 2.56 5.36 -4.46
C ALA A 364 2.13 6.58 -5.28
N LEU A 365 0.90 7.09 -5.08
CA LEU A 365 0.43 8.30 -5.74
C LEU A 365 1.32 9.52 -5.45
N HIS A 366 1.75 9.67 -4.20
CA HIS A 366 2.59 10.80 -3.79
C HIS A 366 4.06 10.70 -4.21
N SER A 367 4.50 9.56 -4.76
CA SER A 367 5.81 9.46 -5.42
C SER A 367 5.86 10.21 -6.76
N HIS A 368 4.71 10.51 -7.37
CA HIS A 368 4.58 11.25 -8.63
C HIS A 368 4.48 12.76 -8.41
N ARG A 369 5.58 13.50 -8.61
CA ARG A 369 5.70 14.92 -8.22
C ARG A 369 4.82 15.92 -8.97
N ASN A 370 4.35 15.61 -10.18
CA ASN A 370 3.75 16.60 -11.10
C ASN A 370 2.20 16.62 -11.14
N TYR A 371 1.52 15.91 -10.24
CA TYR A 371 0.06 15.73 -10.25
C TYR A 371 -0.58 16.19 -8.93
N LEU A 372 -0.29 17.43 -8.52
CA LEU A 372 -0.73 18.01 -7.25
C LEU A 372 -2.24 18.00 -7.05
N ASP A 373 -3.03 18.14 -8.10
CA ASP A 373 -4.49 18.10 -8.01
C ASP A 373 -5.03 16.70 -7.69
N LEU A 374 -4.47 15.64 -8.27
CA LEU A 374 -4.81 14.27 -7.91
C LEU A 374 -4.39 13.96 -6.47
N GLN A 375 -3.21 14.44 -6.08
CA GLN A 375 -2.71 14.31 -4.71
C GLN A 375 -3.59 15.05 -3.71
N ASN A 376 -4.00 16.29 -4.00
CA ASN A 376 -4.90 17.07 -3.14
C ASN A 376 -6.30 16.42 -3.03
N ARG A 377 -6.79 15.82 -4.11
CA ARG A 377 -8.04 15.04 -4.07
C ARG A 377 -7.87 13.82 -3.17
N ALA A 378 -6.76 13.10 -3.28
CA ALA A 378 -6.45 11.96 -2.42
C ALA A 378 -6.34 12.37 -0.94
N ASP A 379 -5.69 13.51 -0.62
CA ASP A 379 -5.61 14.04 0.74
C ASP A 379 -7.00 14.24 1.36
N ASN A 380 -7.95 14.79 0.59
CA ASN A 380 -9.32 14.96 1.06
C ASN A 380 -10.03 13.61 1.25
N MET A 381 -9.86 12.67 0.30
CA MET A 381 -10.46 11.33 0.40
C MET A 381 -9.90 10.53 1.58
N VAL A 382 -8.61 10.67 1.92
CA VAL A 382 -8.02 10.07 3.13
C VAL A 382 -8.62 10.69 4.39
N SER A 383 -8.82 12.01 4.41
CA SER A 383 -9.48 12.68 5.55
C SER A 383 -10.89 12.11 5.79
N ASP A 384 -11.69 11.98 4.71
CA ASP A 384 -13.04 11.39 4.78
C ASP A 384 -13.01 9.90 5.19
N PHE A 385 -12.03 9.15 4.70
CA PHE A 385 -11.82 7.75 5.08
C PHE A 385 -11.49 7.61 6.56
N LEU A 386 -10.58 8.44 7.09
CA LEU A 386 -10.24 8.48 8.51
C LEU A 386 -11.45 8.89 9.37
N GLN A 387 -12.28 9.81 8.90
CA GLN A 387 -13.48 10.22 9.62
C GLN A 387 -14.47 9.06 9.77
N ARG A 388 -14.71 8.30 8.71
CA ARG A 388 -15.55 7.08 8.76
C ARG A 388 -14.99 5.99 9.68
N SER A 389 -13.67 5.95 9.84
CA SER A 389 -12.98 4.93 10.64
C SER A 389 -13.03 5.18 12.17
N LEU A 390 -13.55 6.32 12.63
CA LEU A 390 -13.67 6.61 14.08
C LEU A 390 -14.50 5.57 14.85
N THR A 391 -15.38 4.85 14.16
CA THR A 391 -16.19 3.75 14.70
C THR A 391 -15.60 2.36 14.46
N ALA A 392 -14.41 2.27 13.86
CA ALA A 392 -13.79 1.00 13.49
C ALA A 392 -13.29 0.19 14.71
N PRO A 393 -13.23 -1.15 14.61
CA PRO A 393 -12.70 -2.01 15.66
C PRO A 393 -11.24 -1.69 16.01
N ALA A 394 -10.88 -1.89 17.28
CA ALA A 394 -9.55 -1.55 17.81
C ALA A 394 -8.37 -2.25 17.10
N GLU A 395 -8.61 -3.40 16.46
CA GLU A 395 -7.59 -4.19 15.76
C GLU A 395 -6.99 -3.50 14.53
N LYS A 396 -7.78 -2.69 13.82
CA LYS A 396 -7.35 -1.94 12.64
C LYS A 396 -6.75 -0.56 12.96
N THR A 397 -6.81 -0.14 14.21
CA THR A 397 -6.53 1.25 14.62
C THR A 397 -5.07 1.66 14.36
N GLY A 398 -4.10 0.73 14.47
CA GLY A 398 -2.68 1.02 14.19
C GLY A 398 -2.39 1.40 12.73
N GLN A 399 -3.11 0.81 11.78
CA GLN A 399 -2.96 1.09 10.35
C GLN A 399 -3.57 2.44 9.98
N PHE A 400 -4.71 2.80 10.59
CA PHE A 400 -5.30 4.15 10.46
C PHE A 400 -4.39 5.22 11.03
N PHE A 401 -3.68 4.92 12.11
CA PHE A 401 -2.71 5.82 12.70
C PHE A 401 -1.57 6.16 11.73
N ALA A 402 -0.95 5.16 11.10
CA ALA A 402 0.13 5.36 10.12
C ALA A 402 -0.33 6.21 8.91
N LEU A 403 -1.56 6.00 8.46
CA LEU A 403 -2.16 6.78 7.39
C LEU A 403 -2.38 8.24 7.82
N ALA A 404 -2.92 8.46 9.03
CA ALA A 404 -3.13 9.79 9.59
C ALA A 404 -1.81 10.55 9.79
N GLU A 405 -0.75 9.89 10.31
CA GLU A 405 0.58 10.51 10.43
C GLU A 405 1.14 10.92 9.07
N THR A 406 0.99 10.07 8.06
CA THR A 406 1.47 10.37 6.70
C THR A 406 0.73 11.58 6.12
N LEU A 407 -0.59 11.66 6.29
CA LEU A 407 -1.39 12.80 5.87
C LEU A 407 -0.99 14.07 6.63
N TYR A 408 -0.84 14.00 7.96
CA TYR A 408 -0.49 15.16 8.80
C TYR A 408 0.88 15.75 8.45
N LYS A 409 1.89 14.91 8.20
CA LYS A 409 3.22 15.37 7.77
C LYS A 409 3.17 16.16 6.47
N ARG A 410 2.25 15.80 5.59
CA ARG A 410 2.09 16.43 4.28
C ARG A 410 1.21 17.69 4.35
N ARG A 411 0.06 17.57 5.00
CA ARG A 411 -0.95 18.61 5.12
C ARG A 411 -1.48 18.67 6.56
N PRO A 412 -0.82 19.41 7.44
CA PRO A 412 -1.28 19.57 8.81
C PRO A 412 -2.67 20.22 8.88
N ASP A 413 -3.64 19.51 9.43
CA ASP A 413 -4.98 20.01 9.71
C ASP A 413 -5.45 19.59 11.12
N VAL A 414 -6.46 20.29 11.64
CA VAL A 414 -6.94 20.10 13.01
C VAL A 414 -7.59 18.74 13.23
N PHE A 415 -8.26 18.20 12.21
CA PHE A 415 -8.92 16.90 12.31
C PHE A 415 -7.89 15.78 12.44
N THR A 416 -6.90 15.77 11.55
CA THR A 416 -5.84 14.77 11.52
C THR A 416 -4.99 14.84 12.80
N ALA A 417 -4.67 16.07 13.29
CA ALA A 417 -4.00 16.25 14.57
C ALA A 417 -4.77 15.63 15.74
N LYS A 418 -6.08 15.93 15.84
CA LYS A 418 -6.94 15.33 16.87
C LYS A 418 -7.01 13.81 16.76
N PHE A 419 -7.16 13.28 15.54
CA PHE A 419 -7.23 11.84 15.31
C PHE A 419 -5.99 11.14 15.87
N ILE A 420 -4.79 11.64 15.52
CA ILE A 420 -3.52 11.09 15.98
C ILE A 420 -3.39 11.19 17.51
N LEU A 421 -3.66 12.38 18.08
CA LEU A 421 -3.53 12.63 19.51
C LEU A 421 -4.53 11.79 20.34
N LEU A 422 -5.76 11.63 19.87
CA LEU A 422 -6.76 10.78 20.53
C LEU A 422 -6.37 9.30 20.49
N PHE A 423 -5.78 8.87 19.37
CA PHE A 423 -5.25 7.51 19.25
C PHE A 423 -4.08 7.28 20.21
N GLN A 424 -3.09 8.18 20.23
CA GLN A 424 -1.96 8.13 21.14
C GLN A 424 -2.39 8.18 22.60
N LYS A 425 -3.42 8.95 22.93
CA LYS A 425 -4.02 8.98 24.25
C LYS A 425 -4.57 7.62 24.68
N ARG A 426 -5.25 6.89 23.79
CA ARG A 426 -5.77 5.53 24.07
C ARG A 426 -4.63 4.55 24.36
N SER A 427 -3.50 4.68 23.69
CA SER A 427 -2.29 3.87 23.91
C SER A 427 -1.39 4.37 25.04
N LYS A 428 -1.80 5.42 25.76
CA LYS A 428 -1.06 6.07 26.86
C LYS A 428 0.33 6.60 26.46
N SER A 429 0.54 6.92 25.18
CA SER A 429 1.83 7.37 24.64
C SER A 429 1.68 8.59 23.75
N VAL A 430 1.16 9.70 24.31
CA VAL A 430 1.05 10.96 23.55
C VAL A 430 2.43 11.53 23.26
N ASP A 431 2.72 11.75 21.98
CA ASP A 431 3.96 12.39 21.52
C ASP A 431 3.93 13.89 21.85
N ALA A 432 4.82 14.32 22.75
CA ALA A 432 4.91 15.71 23.17
C ALA A 432 5.31 16.66 22.03
N VAL A 433 6.11 16.20 21.05
CA VAL A 433 6.53 17.02 19.90
C VAL A 433 5.34 17.31 19.01
N LEU A 434 4.56 16.28 18.67
CA LEU A 434 3.35 16.42 17.88
C LEU A 434 2.31 17.28 18.61
N LEU A 435 2.12 17.06 19.92
CA LEU A 435 1.18 17.84 20.72
C LEU A 435 1.55 19.32 20.75
N ASN A 436 2.84 19.64 20.90
CA ASN A 436 3.32 21.02 20.88
C ASN A 436 3.17 21.66 19.49
N ASP A 437 3.44 20.92 18.41
CA ASP A 437 3.20 21.41 17.05
C ASP A 437 1.70 21.67 16.81
N ALA A 438 0.83 20.74 17.25
CA ALA A 438 -0.61 20.91 17.16
C ALA A 438 -1.13 22.11 17.98
N LEU A 439 -0.61 22.32 19.18
CA LEU A 439 -0.95 23.50 20.00
C LEU A 439 -0.48 24.80 19.33
N LYS A 440 0.69 24.83 18.75
CA LYS A 440 1.21 26.00 18.04
C LYS A 440 0.37 26.35 16.83
N ARG A 441 -0.08 25.36 16.04
CA ARG A 441 -0.83 25.55 14.80
C ARG A 441 -2.32 25.76 15.06
N PHE A 442 -2.88 25.00 16.00
CA PHE A 442 -4.32 24.88 16.24
C PHE A 442 -4.71 25.20 17.69
N GLY A 443 -3.94 26.01 18.39
CA GLY A 443 -4.16 26.37 19.80
C GLY A 443 -5.47 27.14 20.08
N LYS A 444 -6.27 27.42 19.06
CA LYS A 444 -7.63 27.93 19.20
C LYS A 444 -8.70 26.84 19.09
N ASP A 445 -8.32 25.57 18.90
CA ASP A 445 -9.27 24.46 18.87
C ASP A 445 -9.50 23.92 20.28
N PRO A 446 -10.75 23.88 20.77
CA PRO A 446 -11.06 23.44 22.14
C PRO A 446 -10.70 21.98 22.39
N GLY A 447 -10.72 21.11 21.37
CA GLY A 447 -10.38 19.70 21.49
C GLY A 447 -8.89 19.49 21.69
N ILE A 448 -8.04 20.19 20.93
CA ILE A 448 -6.57 20.15 21.08
C ILE A 448 -6.16 20.64 22.46
N ILE A 449 -6.74 21.76 22.94
CA ILE A 449 -6.45 22.30 24.28
C ILE A 449 -6.82 21.28 25.36
N LYS A 450 -8.00 20.63 25.26
CA LYS A 450 -8.42 19.60 26.23
C LYS A 450 -7.48 18.40 26.27
N ILE A 451 -7.06 17.90 25.09
CA ILE A 451 -6.08 16.80 25.02
C ILE A 451 -4.75 17.22 25.66
N ALA A 452 -4.30 18.44 25.43
CA ALA A 452 -3.07 18.96 26.03
C ALA A 452 -3.19 19.10 27.55
N ILE A 453 -4.29 19.62 28.07
CA ILE A 453 -4.56 19.70 29.51
C ILE A 453 -4.43 18.29 30.14
N GLU A 454 -5.10 17.29 29.54
CA GLU A 454 -5.06 15.93 30.05
C GLU A 454 -3.65 15.30 30.00
N HIS A 455 -2.88 15.58 28.96
CA HIS A 455 -1.50 15.11 28.85
C HIS A 455 -0.62 15.74 29.96
N TYR A 456 -0.67 17.06 30.12
CA TYR A 456 0.17 17.79 31.06
C TYR A 456 -0.18 17.60 32.53
N PHE A 457 -1.39 17.09 32.86
CA PHE A 457 -1.74 16.80 34.25
C PHE A 457 -0.76 15.88 34.99
N ASN A 458 -0.04 15.04 34.26
CA ASN A 458 0.91 14.11 34.87
C ASN A 458 2.37 14.59 34.75
N HIS A 459 2.61 15.72 34.04
CA HIS A 459 3.96 16.17 33.71
C HIS A 459 4.25 17.60 34.12
N ASP A 460 3.26 18.53 33.97
CA ASP A 460 3.47 19.97 34.18
C ASP A 460 2.16 20.67 34.57
N LEU A 461 1.94 20.83 35.87
CA LEU A 461 0.75 21.51 36.39
C LEU A 461 0.75 23.03 36.10
N SER A 462 1.91 23.65 35.91
CA SER A 462 2.01 25.06 35.50
C SER A 462 1.42 25.27 34.11
N LYS A 463 1.78 24.36 33.19
CA LYS A 463 1.25 24.36 31.83
C LYS A 463 -0.26 24.10 31.79
N VAL A 464 -0.76 23.24 32.67
CA VAL A 464 -2.19 23.00 32.85
C VAL A 464 -2.93 24.30 33.24
N LYS A 465 -2.42 25.05 34.21
CA LYS A 465 -2.98 26.35 34.62
C LYS A 465 -3.02 27.35 33.45
N GLU A 466 -1.93 27.46 32.74
CA GLU A 466 -1.83 28.33 31.54
C GLU A 466 -2.91 27.97 30.52
N LEU A 467 -3.04 26.68 30.19
CA LEU A 467 -3.99 26.17 29.19
C LEU A 467 -5.46 26.37 29.63
N ILE A 468 -5.78 26.14 30.92
CA ILE A 468 -7.12 26.38 31.44
C ILE A 468 -7.46 27.87 31.38
N THR A 469 -6.55 28.74 31.80
CA THR A 469 -6.71 30.21 31.73
C THR A 469 -6.89 30.67 30.29
N GLY A 470 -6.04 30.18 29.38
CA GLY A 470 -6.12 30.45 27.94
C GLY A 470 -7.47 30.01 27.35
N TYR A 471 -7.92 28.81 27.71
CA TYR A 471 -9.24 28.29 27.27
C TYR A 471 -10.40 29.18 27.71
N ARG A 472 -10.42 29.61 28.98
CA ARG A 472 -11.45 30.48 29.52
C ARG A 472 -11.51 31.83 28.82
N ASN A 473 -10.35 32.38 28.47
CA ASN A 473 -10.24 33.62 27.73
C ASN A 473 -10.73 33.51 26.29
N LEU A 474 -10.42 32.39 25.64
CA LEU A 474 -10.81 32.12 24.25
C LEU A 474 -12.30 31.74 24.15
N PHE A 475 -12.85 31.05 25.15
CA PHE A 475 -14.20 30.50 25.13
C PHE A 475 -15.01 30.90 26.38
N PRO A 476 -15.30 32.17 26.61
CA PRO A 476 -15.95 32.65 27.84
C PRO A 476 -17.36 32.06 28.05
N ALA A 477 -18.08 31.71 26.95
CA ALA A 477 -19.37 31.01 27.03
C ALA A 477 -19.27 29.53 27.44
N ARG A 478 -18.07 28.94 27.40
CA ARG A 478 -17.80 27.53 27.69
C ARG A 478 -17.00 27.33 28.99
N LYS A 479 -17.07 28.24 29.94
CA LYS A 479 -16.33 28.17 31.21
C LYS A 479 -16.57 26.84 31.95
N GLY A 480 -17.77 26.30 31.89
CA GLY A 480 -18.13 25.03 32.53
C GLY A 480 -17.33 23.81 32.00
N ASP A 481 -16.84 23.87 30.75
CA ASP A 481 -16.01 22.81 30.18
C ASP A 481 -14.70 22.58 30.96
N MET A 482 -14.22 23.59 31.67
CA MET A 482 -12.96 23.54 32.43
C MET A 482 -13.14 23.12 33.89
N LEU A 483 -14.36 23.10 34.39
CA LEU A 483 -14.63 22.85 35.82
C LEU A 483 -13.98 21.54 36.32
N ARG A 484 -14.15 20.45 35.58
CA ARG A 484 -13.53 19.14 35.96
C ARG A 484 -12.01 19.22 36.00
N TYR A 485 -11.42 19.91 35.05
CA TYR A 485 -9.95 20.07 35.00
C TYR A 485 -9.45 20.94 36.16
N GLU A 486 -10.18 21.97 36.54
CA GLU A 486 -9.86 22.82 37.70
C GLU A 486 -9.96 22.07 39.01
N ILE A 487 -10.99 21.26 39.17
CA ILE A 487 -11.15 20.39 40.34
C ILE A 487 -9.96 19.42 40.43
N VAL A 488 -9.64 18.73 39.32
CA VAL A 488 -8.49 17.78 39.28
C VAL A 488 -7.18 18.52 39.56
N LEU A 489 -7.01 19.72 39.03
CA LEU A 489 -5.81 20.55 39.31
C LEU A 489 -5.71 20.88 40.79
N ALA A 490 -6.79 21.37 41.42
CA ALA A 490 -6.83 21.68 42.85
C ALA A 490 -6.52 20.43 43.73
N LEU A 491 -7.02 19.25 43.33
CA LEU A 491 -6.73 17.99 44.01
C LEU A 491 -5.25 17.57 43.89
N LYS A 492 -4.66 17.71 42.68
CA LYS A 492 -3.24 17.43 42.45
C LYS A 492 -2.32 18.35 43.23
N GLU A 493 -2.70 19.63 43.40
CA GLU A 493 -2.00 20.62 44.18
C GLU A 493 -2.26 20.47 45.69
N LYS A 494 -3.06 19.47 46.12
CA LYS A 494 -3.53 19.27 47.50
C LYS A 494 -4.30 20.48 48.06
N ASN A 495 -4.84 21.33 47.19
CA ASN A 495 -5.71 22.43 47.55
C ASN A 495 -7.15 21.93 47.73
N PHE A 496 -7.36 21.16 48.79
CA PHE A 496 -8.66 20.51 49.06
C PHE A 496 -9.77 21.53 49.32
N ASP A 497 -9.44 22.72 49.84
CA ASP A 497 -10.42 23.77 50.06
C ASP A 497 -10.87 24.43 48.76
N GLY A 498 -9.93 24.64 47.86
CA GLY A 498 -10.26 25.08 46.52
C GLY A 498 -11.14 24.08 45.78
N ALA A 499 -10.77 22.78 45.83
CA ALA A 499 -11.55 21.72 45.21
C ALA A 499 -12.99 21.66 45.78
N SER A 500 -13.12 21.67 47.09
CA SER A 500 -14.42 21.65 47.79
C SER A 500 -15.29 22.86 47.38
N ARG A 501 -14.71 24.05 47.28
CA ARG A 501 -15.43 25.27 46.85
C ARG A 501 -15.94 25.10 45.41
N LEU A 502 -15.08 24.66 44.47
CA LEU A 502 -15.48 24.43 43.08
C LEU A 502 -16.61 23.40 42.97
N PHE A 503 -16.59 22.34 43.75
CA PHE A 503 -17.67 21.35 43.80
C PHE A 503 -18.98 21.96 44.33
N MET A 504 -18.90 22.72 45.44
CA MET A 504 -20.09 23.27 46.08
C MET A 504 -20.74 24.40 45.26
N GLU A 505 -19.95 25.26 44.64
CA GLU A 505 -20.44 26.35 43.76
C GLU A 505 -21.11 25.81 42.51
N ASN A 506 -20.76 24.61 42.06
CA ASN A 506 -21.24 23.99 40.82
C ASN A 506 -21.95 22.66 41.05
N PHE A 507 -22.57 22.46 42.21
CA PHE A 507 -23.19 21.19 42.65
C PHE A 507 -24.41 20.84 41.80
N THR A 508 -24.20 20.31 40.62
CA THR A 508 -25.20 19.81 39.69
C THR A 508 -25.30 18.27 39.76
N GLN A 509 -26.35 17.70 39.17
CA GLN A 509 -26.52 16.26 39.14
C GLN A 509 -25.28 15.51 38.55
N ASP A 510 -24.63 16.10 37.56
CA ASP A 510 -23.47 15.52 36.90
C ASP A 510 -22.19 15.51 37.76
N ILE A 511 -22.07 16.40 38.74
CA ILE A 511 -20.90 16.55 39.62
C ILE A 511 -21.08 15.82 40.96
N ARG A 512 -22.30 15.44 41.33
CA ARG A 512 -22.56 14.78 42.62
C ARG A 512 -21.71 13.53 42.85
N SER A 513 -21.54 12.70 41.84
CA SER A 513 -20.75 11.49 41.91
C SER A 513 -19.26 11.77 42.12
N GLU A 514 -18.69 12.73 41.41
CA GLU A 514 -17.29 13.14 41.56
C GLU A 514 -17.06 13.77 42.93
N TYR A 515 -18.02 14.58 43.43
CA TYR A 515 -17.92 15.14 44.78
C TYR A 515 -18.00 14.05 45.86
N TRP A 516 -18.87 13.05 45.70
CA TRP A 516 -18.88 11.88 46.58
C TRP A 516 -17.54 11.17 46.60
N GLN A 517 -16.95 10.87 45.46
CA GLN A 517 -15.63 10.25 45.35
C GLN A 517 -14.54 11.07 46.06
N PHE A 518 -14.54 12.39 45.85
CA PHE A 518 -13.66 13.30 46.56
C PHE A 518 -13.85 13.24 48.06
N ALA A 519 -15.07 13.46 48.56
CA ALA A 519 -15.39 13.52 49.99
C ALA A 519 -15.14 12.19 50.69
N SER A 520 -15.47 11.07 50.03
CA SER A 520 -15.22 9.71 50.55
C SER A 520 -13.72 9.33 50.63
N THR A 521 -12.90 9.93 49.77
CA THR A 521 -11.44 9.72 49.77
C THR A 521 -10.74 10.60 50.81
N THR A 522 -11.13 11.87 50.89
CA THR A 522 -10.50 12.84 51.82
C THR A 522 -10.98 12.68 53.26
N LEU A 523 -12.19 12.12 53.48
CA LEU A 523 -12.85 11.90 54.75
C LEU A 523 -12.91 13.15 55.62
N ARG A 524 -12.97 14.36 54.99
CA ARG A 524 -13.06 15.62 55.73
C ARG A 524 -14.51 15.86 56.14
N GLU A 525 -14.67 16.16 57.43
CA GLU A 525 -15.97 16.24 58.05
C GLU A 525 -16.89 17.28 57.38
N LYS A 526 -16.33 18.47 57.00
CA LYS A 526 -17.07 19.51 56.34
C LYS A 526 -17.65 19.09 54.95
N ASP A 527 -16.90 18.25 54.22
CA ASP A 527 -17.36 17.82 52.88
C ASP A 527 -18.43 16.73 53.03
N LEU A 528 -18.26 15.81 53.97
CA LEU A 528 -19.28 14.82 54.30
C LEU A 528 -20.53 15.42 54.89
N GLN A 529 -20.44 16.48 55.73
CA GLN A 529 -21.60 17.19 56.28
C GLN A 529 -22.42 17.86 55.20
N PHE A 530 -21.78 18.37 54.15
CA PHE A 530 -22.47 18.93 52.98
C PHE A 530 -23.33 17.86 52.30
N LEU A 531 -22.74 16.68 51.98
CA LEU A 531 -23.44 15.56 51.35
C LEU A 531 -24.54 14.96 52.24
N ARG A 532 -24.41 14.97 53.55
CA ARG A 532 -25.46 14.48 54.49
C ARG A 532 -26.78 15.26 54.40
N LYS A 533 -26.79 16.43 53.79
CA LYS A 533 -28.03 17.19 53.49
C LYS A 533 -28.79 16.62 52.30
N ASP A 534 -28.17 15.82 51.50
CA ASP A 534 -28.81 15.13 50.37
C ASP A 534 -29.29 13.75 50.81
N PRO A 535 -30.60 13.46 50.75
CA PRO A 535 -31.19 12.22 51.27
C PRO A 535 -30.56 10.94 50.65
N LEU A 536 -30.11 11.00 49.37
CA LEU A 536 -29.49 9.90 48.68
C LEU A 536 -28.11 9.57 49.27
N TYR A 537 -27.29 10.59 49.56
CA TYR A 537 -25.93 10.41 50.05
C TYR A 537 -25.82 10.25 51.58
N ALA A 538 -26.84 10.68 52.33
CA ALA A 538 -26.84 10.70 53.79
C ALA A 538 -26.49 9.36 54.44
N PRO A 539 -27.11 8.20 54.07
CA PRO A 539 -26.79 6.92 54.70
C PRO A 539 -25.37 6.46 54.39
N PHE A 540 -24.84 6.71 53.19
CA PHE A 540 -23.47 6.36 52.79
C PHE A 540 -22.42 7.21 53.52
N CYS A 541 -22.69 8.51 53.72
CA CYS A 541 -21.85 9.40 54.54
C CYS A 541 -21.81 8.96 55.99
N GLN A 542 -22.96 8.53 56.54
CA GLN A 542 -23.03 8.00 57.91
C GLN A 542 -22.26 6.71 58.05
N ALA A 543 -22.36 5.78 57.08
CA ALA A 543 -21.58 4.55 57.07
C ALA A 543 -20.06 4.84 57.04
N LEU A 544 -19.61 5.76 56.18
CA LEU A 544 -18.20 6.21 56.14
C LEU A 544 -17.72 6.76 57.49
N LEU A 545 -18.51 7.57 58.18
CA LEU A 545 -18.16 8.11 59.49
C LEU A 545 -18.11 7.04 60.55
N LEU A 546 -18.99 6.02 60.52
CA LEU A 546 -18.94 4.88 61.38
C LEU A 546 -17.69 4.04 61.14
N LEU A 547 -17.34 3.73 59.90
CA LEU A 547 -16.09 3.06 59.56
C LEU A 547 -14.85 3.82 60.06
N LYS A 548 -14.85 5.15 59.93
CA LYS A 548 -13.78 6.00 60.45
C LYS A 548 -13.66 5.92 61.99
N LYS A 549 -14.75 5.65 62.68
CA LYS A 549 -14.80 5.45 64.16
C LYS A 549 -14.56 4.01 64.57
N ASN A 550 -14.24 3.10 63.63
CA ASN A 550 -14.11 1.66 63.81
C ASN A 550 -15.41 0.94 64.29
N ASP A 551 -16.57 1.59 64.12
CA ASP A 551 -17.88 0.95 64.34
C ASP A 551 -18.34 0.26 63.06
N ASN A 552 -17.62 -0.84 62.73
CA ASN A 552 -17.79 -1.57 61.50
C ASN A 552 -19.15 -2.25 61.38
N ASP A 553 -19.65 -2.84 62.48
CA ASP A 553 -20.93 -3.56 62.45
C ASP A 553 -22.11 -2.65 62.15
N SER A 554 -22.16 -1.48 62.77
CA SER A 554 -23.20 -0.49 62.48
C SER A 554 -23.10 0.03 61.05
N ALA A 555 -21.88 0.25 60.55
CA ALA A 555 -21.64 0.67 59.15
C ALA A 555 -22.14 -0.39 58.16
N TYR A 556 -21.80 -1.68 58.35
CA TYR A 556 -22.21 -2.76 57.43
C TYR A 556 -23.74 -2.94 57.43
N ARG A 557 -24.38 -2.95 58.58
CA ARG A 557 -25.85 -3.01 58.66
C ARG A 557 -26.50 -1.86 57.88
N LEU A 558 -25.95 -0.65 57.98
CA LEU A 558 -26.44 0.52 57.26
C LEU A 558 -26.24 0.36 55.76
N LEU A 559 -25.07 -0.11 55.32
CA LEU A 559 -24.77 -0.33 53.90
C LEU A 559 -25.60 -1.48 53.28
N GLU A 560 -25.94 -2.51 54.05
CA GLU A 560 -26.82 -3.59 53.58
C GLU A 560 -28.20 -3.09 53.17
N VAL A 561 -28.78 -2.17 53.96
CA VAL A 561 -30.14 -1.63 53.72
C VAL A 561 -30.18 -0.35 52.89
N ALA A 562 -29.05 0.38 52.76
CA ALA A 562 -29.00 1.65 52.02
C ALA A 562 -29.36 1.45 50.55
N ASP A 563 -30.33 2.25 50.06
CA ASP A 563 -30.74 2.27 48.67
C ASP A 563 -29.96 3.34 47.90
N ALA A 564 -29.24 2.91 46.92
CA ALA A 564 -28.47 3.78 46.04
C ALA A 564 -29.29 4.46 44.94
N GLN A 565 -30.58 4.13 44.79
CA GLN A 565 -31.51 4.69 43.81
C GLN A 565 -30.90 4.78 42.39
N GLY A 566 -30.22 3.74 41.96
CA GLY A 566 -29.56 3.65 40.65
C GLY A 566 -28.23 4.42 40.52
N ASN A 567 -27.75 5.07 41.62
CA ASN A 567 -26.40 5.69 41.61
C ASN A 567 -25.34 4.61 41.72
N GLN A 568 -24.64 4.39 40.62
CA GLN A 568 -23.66 3.30 40.48
C GLN A 568 -22.44 3.49 41.41
N ASP A 569 -22.05 4.73 41.74
CA ASP A 569 -20.90 5.00 42.62
C ASP A 569 -21.19 4.61 44.05
N LEU A 570 -22.39 4.96 44.54
CA LEU A 570 -22.85 4.59 45.87
C LEU A 570 -23.06 3.07 46.02
N LEU A 571 -23.67 2.48 44.96
CA LEU A 571 -23.88 1.03 44.90
C LEU A 571 -22.56 0.28 44.91
N PHE A 572 -21.58 0.76 44.12
CA PHE A 572 -20.23 0.17 44.05
C PHE A 572 -19.50 0.31 45.40
N PHE A 573 -19.56 1.48 46.01
CA PHE A 573 -18.97 1.70 47.34
C PHE A 573 -19.54 0.72 48.37
N ALA A 574 -20.87 0.59 48.46
CA ALA A 574 -21.51 -0.31 49.42
C ALA A 574 -21.15 -1.79 49.16
N ALA A 575 -21.27 -2.23 47.88
CA ALA A 575 -20.97 -3.61 47.52
C ALA A 575 -19.49 -3.96 47.77
N LYS A 576 -18.57 -3.08 47.41
CA LYS A 576 -17.13 -3.29 47.65
C LYS A 576 -16.81 -3.32 49.13
N THR A 577 -17.29 -2.36 49.91
CA THR A 577 -17.04 -2.33 51.37
C THR A 577 -17.55 -3.58 52.07
N LEU A 578 -18.74 -4.04 51.72
CA LEU A 578 -19.30 -5.30 52.27
C LEU A 578 -18.47 -6.51 51.86
N GLY A 579 -18.06 -6.61 50.58
CA GLY A 579 -17.25 -7.74 50.10
C GLY A 579 -15.88 -7.84 50.75
N GLU A 580 -15.15 -6.72 50.84
CA GLU A 580 -13.82 -6.65 51.45
C GLU A 580 -13.83 -6.99 52.97
N ASN A 581 -15.00 -6.97 53.61
CA ASN A 581 -15.16 -7.23 55.03
C ASN A 581 -15.97 -8.50 55.31
N GLY A 582 -15.95 -9.46 54.42
CA GLY A 582 -16.51 -10.80 54.63
C GLY A 582 -18.03 -10.90 54.56
N LYS A 583 -18.74 -9.83 54.14
CA LYS A 583 -20.20 -9.84 53.95
C LYS A 583 -20.54 -10.23 52.50
N ALA A 584 -20.01 -11.39 52.05
CA ALA A 584 -20.05 -11.83 50.65
C ALA A 584 -21.45 -11.86 50.05
N GLN A 585 -22.42 -12.44 50.76
CA GLN A 585 -23.81 -12.56 50.26
C GLN A 585 -24.48 -11.17 50.07
N ALA A 586 -24.29 -10.25 51.01
CA ALA A 586 -24.81 -8.88 50.90
C ALA A 586 -24.12 -8.11 49.72
N ALA A 587 -22.82 -8.29 49.56
CA ALA A 587 -22.07 -7.71 48.45
C ALA A 587 -22.54 -8.27 47.09
N LEU A 588 -22.69 -9.60 46.98
CA LEU A 588 -23.18 -10.25 45.75
C LEU A 588 -24.60 -9.78 45.38
N LYS A 589 -25.48 -9.61 46.37
CA LYS A 589 -26.82 -9.06 46.15
C LYS A 589 -26.76 -7.67 45.57
N LYS A 590 -25.91 -6.77 46.06
CA LYS A 590 -25.73 -5.42 45.51
C LYS A 590 -25.06 -5.42 44.15
N TYR A 591 -24.03 -6.25 43.92
CA TYR A 591 -23.38 -6.38 42.61
C TYR A 591 -24.34 -6.90 41.52
N SER A 592 -25.30 -7.79 41.88
CA SER A 592 -26.29 -8.30 40.92
C SER A 592 -27.28 -7.25 40.42
N THR A 593 -27.42 -6.11 41.08
CA THR A 593 -28.31 -5.02 40.68
C THR A 593 -27.67 -4.05 39.65
N PHE A 594 -26.38 -4.22 39.34
CA PHE A 594 -25.73 -3.38 38.33
C PHE A 594 -26.27 -3.64 36.91
N PRO A 595 -26.59 -2.60 36.15
CA PRO A 595 -27.04 -2.76 34.75
C PRO A 595 -25.92 -3.32 33.87
N GLU A 596 -26.30 -4.02 32.80
CA GLU A 596 -25.36 -4.63 31.83
C GLU A 596 -24.42 -3.60 31.18
N ASN A 597 -24.90 -2.37 30.94
CA ASN A 597 -24.15 -1.27 30.35
C ASN A 597 -23.40 -0.39 31.37
N SER A 598 -23.28 -0.86 32.63
CA SER A 598 -22.59 -0.11 33.69
C SER A 598 -21.13 0.13 33.37
N ARG A 599 -20.63 1.34 33.65
CA ARG A 599 -19.19 1.67 33.62
C ARG A 599 -18.34 0.81 34.55
N TYR A 600 -18.96 0.21 35.59
CA TYR A 600 -18.33 -0.71 36.54
C TYR A 600 -18.44 -2.16 36.11
N ARG A 601 -19.05 -2.49 34.97
CA ARG A 601 -19.38 -3.86 34.57
C ARG A 601 -18.23 -4.85 34.73
N ILE A 602 -17.06 -4.51 34.22
CA ILE A 602 -15.88 -5.39 34.29
C ILE A 602 -15.44 -5.60 35.74
N VAL A 603 -15.28 -4.51 36.51
CA VAL A 603 -14.84 -4.59 37.91
C VAL A 603 -15.84 -5.32 38.80
N VAL A 604 -17.14 -5.12 38.54
CA VAL A 604 -18.21 -5.86 39.21
C VAL A 604 -18.10 -7.35 38.95
N LEU A 605 -17.92 -7.76 37.69
CA LEU A 605 -17.75 -9.17 37.33
C LEU A 605 -16.50 -9.78 37.97
N LEU A 606 -15.38 -9.04 38.04
CA LEU A 606 -14.15 -9.49 38.70
C LEU A 606 -14.36 -9.64 40.21
N ASN A 607 -14.97 -8.67 40.88
CA ASN A 607 -15.24 -8.76 42.31
C ASN A 607 -16.21 -9.90 42.66
N MET A 608 -17.27 -10.08 41.87
CA MET A 608 -18.19 -11.22 42.04
C MET A 608 -17.45 -12.56 41.86
N ALA A 609 -16.56 -12.65 40.86
CA ALA A 609 -15.77 -13.86 40.62
C ALA A 609 -14.84 -14.19 41.81
N GLU A 610 -14.23 -13.17 42.42
CA GLU A 610 -13.41 -13.39 43.64
C GLU A 610 -14.28 -13.85 44.81
N LEU A 611 -15.41 -13.19 45.07
CA LEU A 611 -16.32 -13.57 46.17
C LEU A 611 -16.86 -15.00 46.01
N TYR A 612 -17.25 -15.43 44.81
CA TYR A 612 -17.64 -16.81 44.55
C TYR A 612 -16.48 -17.81 44.71
N ALA A 613 -15.27 -17.41 44.35
CA ALA A 613 -14.10 -18.27 44.54
C ALA A 613 -13.70 -18.40 46.01
N GLU A 614 -13.86 -17.37 46.83
CA GLU A 614 -13.68 -17.39 48.29
C GLU A 614 -14.74 -18.27 48.97
N ASP A 615 -15.99 -18.26 48.47
CA ASP A 615 -17.10 -19.13 48.91
C ASP A 615 -16.98 -20.58 48.37
N GLY A 616 -15.90 -20.92 47.67
CA GLY A 616 -15.65 -22.26 47.12
C GLY A 616 -16.40 -22.57 45.83
N ASN A 617 -17.22 -21.67 45.30
CA ASN A 617 -17.96 -21.86 44.06
C ASN A 617 -17.11 -21.47 42.81
N ILE A 618 -16.12 -22.32 42.51
CA ILE A 618 -15.17 -22.09 41.41
C ILE A 618 -15.86 -22.06 40.06
N ASP A 619 -16.98 -22.78 39.85
CA ASP A 619 -17.70 -22.80 38.59
C ASP A 619 -18.34 -21.44 38.26
N GLN A 620 -19.03 -20.82 39.22
CA GLN A 620 -19.58 -19.48 39.05
C GLN A 620 -18.46 -18.44 38.92
N ALA A 621 -17.40 -18.55 39.69
CA ALA A 621 -16.23 -17.69 39.59
C ALA A 621 -15.60 -17.76 38.18
N LEU A 622 -15.51 -18.95 37.61
CA LEU A 622 -14.99 -19.16 36.25
C LEU A 622 -15.88 -18.51 35.16
N ILE A 623 -17.21 -18.70 35.25
CA ILE A 623 -18.18 -18.09 34.31
C ILE A 623 -18.06 -16.56 34.33
N LEU A 624 -18.03 -15.96 35.54
CA LEU A 624 -17.98 -14.50 35.69
C LEU A 624 -16.63 -13.93 35.22
N SER A 625 -15.51 -14.58 35.54
CA SER A 625 -14.19 -14.17 35.07
C SER A 625 -14.02 -14.32 33.57
N ALA A 626 -14.60 -15.37 32.95
CA ALA A 626 -14.65 -15.53 31.49
C ALA A 626 -15.47 -14.40 30.81
N ARG A 627 -16.62 -14.04 31.41
CA ARG A 627 -17.42 -12.89 30.91
C ARG A 627 -16.64 -11.58 30.99
N ALA A 628 -15.93 -11.33 32.11
CA ALA A 628 -15.08 -10.15 32.24
C ALA A 628 -13.93 -10.14 31.21
N TYR A 629 -13.28 -11.29 30.98
CA TYR A 629 -12.24 -11.45 29.98
C TYR A 629 -12.77 -11.19 28.55
N ASN A 630 -13.93 -11.75 28.20
CA ASN A 630 -14.54 -11.54 26.87
C ASN A 630 -14.90 -10.07 26.59
N LEU A 631 -15.26 -9.31 27.63
CA LEU A 631 -15.52 -7.87 27.53
C LEU A 631 -14.24 -7.04 27.37
N ALA A 632 -13.13 -7.47 27.95
CA ALA A 632 -11.86 -6.75 27.95
C ALA A 632 -10.65 -7.71 27.92
N PRO A 633 -10.41 -8.43 26.82
CA PRO A 633 -9.35 -9.47 26.77
C PRO A 633 -7.92 -8.91 26.83
N SER A 634 -7.73 -7.64 26.58
CA SER A 634 -6.43 -6.95 26.70
C SER A 634 -6.16 -6.39 28.12
N MET A 635 -7.15 -6.38 29.00
CA MET A 635 -7.01 -5.84 30.35
C MET A 635 -6.25 -6.84 31.25
N PRO A 636 -5.13 -6.43 31.89
CA PRO A 636 -4.32 -7.34 32.72
C PRO A 636 -5.09 -8.04 33.84
N GLU A 637 -6.01 -7.32 34.48
CA GLU A 637 -6.82 -7.83 35.61
C GLU A 637 -7.78 -8.95 35.16
N THR A 638 -8.39 -8.80 33.96
CA THR A 638 -9.29 -9.84 33.45
C THR A 638 -8.54 -11.10 33.05
N GLN A 639 -7.33 -10.94 32.43
CA GLN A 639 -6.45 -12.06 32.10
C GLN A 639 -6.03 -12.81 33.37
N LEU A 640 -5.61 -12.08 34.43
CA LEU A 640 -5.17 -12.67 35.69
C LEU A 640 -6.31 -13.40 36.38
N CYS A 641 -7.47 -12.75 36.52
CA CYS A 641 -8.62 -13.33 37.19
C CYS A 641 -9.08 -14.62 36.48
N TYR A 642 -9.24 -14.59 35.16
CA TYR A 642 -9.68 -15.76 34.40
C TYR A 642 -8.65 -16.89 34.42
N ALA A 643 -7.36 -16.60 34.24
CA ALA A 643 -6.30 -17.59 34.32
C ALA A 643 -6.18 -18.23 35.73
N ASP A 644 -6.37 -17.45 36.81
CA ASP A 644 -6.38 -17.95 38.20
C ASP A 644 -7.55 -18.91 38.42
N LYS A 645 -8.75 -18.60 37.92
CA LYS A 645 -9.92 -19.47 38.08
C LYS A 645 -9.80 -20.76 37.27
N LEU A 646 -9.24 -20.71 36.06
CA LEU A 646 -8.89 -21.90 35.28
C LEU A 646 -7.87 -22.77 36.01
N TYR A 647 -6.86 -22.16 36.60
CA TYR A 647 -5.84 -22.88 37.37
C TYR A 647 -6.46 -23.60 38.61
N LYS A 648 -7.32 -22.91 39.37
CA LYS A 648 -8.03 -23.46 40.52
C LYS A 648 -8.99 -24.59 40.14
N LYS A 649 -9.61 -24.52 38.95
CA LYS A 649 -10.47 -25.60 38.45
C LYS A 649 -9.71 -26.80 37.87
N GLY A 650 -8.42 -26.66 37.55
CA GLY A 650 -7.62 -27.69 36.89
C GLY A 650 -7.60 -27.63 35.35
N ASP A 651 -8.22 -26.64 34.74
CA ASP A 651 -8.27 -26.43 33.29
C ASP A 651 -7.02 -25.71 32.78
N TRP A 652 -5.85 -26.09 33.26
CA TRP A 652 -4.56 -25.38 33.03
C TRP A 652 -4.18 -25.23 31.57
N LYS A 653 -4.51 -26.22 30.73
CA LYS A 653 -4.18 -26.22 29.30
C LYS A 653 -4.78 -25.06 28.49
N MET A 654 -5.81 -24.40 28.99
CA MET A 654 -6.42 -23.25 28.34
C MET A 654 -5.70 -21.94 28.64
N ILE A 655 -4.91 -21.88 29.71
CA ILE A 655 -4.26 -20.66 30.20
C ILE A 655 -3.33 -20.01 29.14
N PRO A 656 -2.48 -20.75 28.38
CA PRO A 656 -1.59 -20.16 27.40
C PRO A 656 -2.28 -19.38 26.27
N ASP A 657 -3.53 -19.71 25.94
CA ASP A 657 -4.29 -19.01 24.91
C ASP A 657 -4.84 -17.67 25.37
N ILE A 658 -4.99 -17.51 26.68
CA ILE A 658 -5.62 -16.34 27.31
C ILE A 658 -4.56 -15.32 27.74
N VAL A 659 -3.41 -15.81 28.21
CA VAL A 659 -2.38 -14.99 28.84
C VAL A 659 -1.42 -14.42 27.80
N LYS A 660 -1.33 -13.06 27.71
CA LYS A 660 -0.33 -12.35 26.93
C LYS A 660 0.78 -11.82 27.85
N LEU A 661 2.00 -12.36 27.71
CA LEU A 661 3.16 -11.98 28.53
C LEU A 661 3.84 -10.71 28.00
N SER A 662 3.15 -9.56 28.07
CA SER A 662 3.74 -8.25 27.73
C SER A 662 4.68 -7.78 28.83
N SER A 663 5.76 -7.08 28.44
CA SER A 663 6.69 -6.42 29.38
C SER A 663 6.03 -5.33 30.23
N SER A 664 4.99 -4.67 29.69
CA SER A 664 4.25 -3.59 30.36
C SER A 664 3.15 -4.09 31.31
N ASN A 665 2.90 -5.40 31.38
CA ASN A 665 1.82 -5.95 32.22
C ASN A 665 2.24 -5.96 33.71
N PRO A 666 1.52 -5.27 34.62
CA PRO A 666 1.88 -5.21 36.05
C PRO A 666 1.82 -6.58 36.73
N TYR A 667 1.03 -7.52 36.23
CA TYR A 667 0.87 -8.87 36.75
C TYR A 667 1.74 -9.91 36.01
N ARG A 668 2.71 -9.48 35.20
CA ARG A 668 3.54 -10.35 34.36
C ARG A 668 4.13 -11.55 35.13
N ARG A 669 4.61 -11.35 36.35
CA ARG A 669 5.22 -12.43 37.15
C ARG A 669 4.20 -13.53 37.48
N LYS A 670 3.00 -13.17 37.94
CA LYS A 670 1.92 -14.12 38.25
C LYS A 670 1.41 -14.82 37.00
N LEU A 671 1.17 -14.05 35.94
CA LEU A 671 0.73 -14.57 34.66
C LEU A 671 1.76 -15.51 34.02
N LYS A 672 3.07 -15.23 34.16
CA LYS A 672 4.14 -16.10 33.68
C LYS A 672 4.09 -17.47 34.41
N THR A 673 3.88 -17.48 35.71
CA THR A 673 3.76 -18.74 36.51
C THR A 673 2.58 -19.58 36.01
N LEU A 674 1.41 -18.96 35.86
CA LEU A 674 0.20 -19.63 35.36
C LEU A 674 0.38 -20.14 33.92
N TRP A 675 0.98 -19.34 33.05
CA TRP A 675 1.27 -19.72 31.67
C TRP A 675 2.22 -20.90 31.56
N ILE A 676 3.29 -20.92 32.39
CA ILE A 676 4.24 -22.05 32.47
C ILE A 676 3.51 -23.33 32.88
N ALA A 677 2.66 -23.27 33.94
CA ALA A 677 1.88 -24.42 34.37
C ALA A 677 0.96 -24.95 33.25
N GLY A 678 0.29 -24.06 32.52
CA GLY A 678 -0.55 -24.42 31.37
C GLY A 678 0.23 -25.07 30.23
N MET A 679 1.40 -24.54 29.90
CA MET A 679 2.27 -25.12 28.88
C MET A 679 2.83 -26.48 29.27
N GLN A 680 3.23 -26.64 30.54
CA GLN A 680 3.67 -27.93 31.07
C GLN A 680 2.55 -28.98 30.96
N GLN A 681 1.31 -28.61 31.25
CA GLN A 681 0.18 -29.54 31.13
C GLN A 681 -0.07 -29.91 29.67
N ARG A 682 -0.02 -28.94 28.72
CA ARG A 682 -0.13 -29.21 27.27
C ARG A 682 0.94 -30.20 26.77
N ILE A 683 2.17 -30.05 27.27
CA ILE A 683 3.26 -30.96 26.92
C ILE A 683 2.98 -32.35 27.44
N LYS A 684 2.55 -32.47 28.70
CA LYS A 684 2.19 -33.75 29.33
C LYS A 684 1.04 -34.47 28.64
N ASP A 685 0.05 -33.72 28.17
CA ASP A 685 -1.15 -34.26 27.49
C ASP A 685 -0.84 -34.68 26.03
N CYS A 686 0.30 -34.27 25.47
CA CYS A 686 0.69 -34.69 24.11
C CYS A 686 1.16 -36.14 24.08
N ASN A 687 0.60 -36.93 23.16
CA ASN A 687 1.13 -38.24 22.86
C ASN A 687 2.43 -38.09 22.07
N ILE A 688 3.56 -38.29 22.72
CA ILE A 688 4.90 -38.11 22.15
C ILE A 688 5.16 -38.98 20.91
N ASN A 689 4.48 -40.13 20.78
CA ASN A 689 4.66 -41.05 19.65
C ASN A 689 3.94 -40.53 18.39
N THR A 690 2.77 -39.92 18.53
CA THR A 690 1.91 -39.50 17.40
C THR A 690 1.95 -38.00 17.14
N GLN A 691 2.39 -37.17 18.08
CA GLN A 691 2.37 -35.71 18.01
C GLN A 691 3.77 -35.10 18.21
N ARG A 692 4.79 -35.72 17.62
CA ARG A 692 6.22 -35.35 17.80
C ARG A 692 6.50 -33.88 17.55
N GLU A 693 6.11 -33.36 16.39
CA GLU A 693 6.38 -31.96 16.01
C GLU A 693 5.65 -30.98 16.92
N LYS A 694 4.39 -31.26 17.22
CA LYS A 694 3.62 -30.43 18.16
C LYS A 694 4.27 -30.38 19.53
N THR A 695 4.73 -31.53 20.04
CA THR A 695 5.41 -31.59 21.35
C THR A 695 6.72 -30.81 21.32
N ARG A 696 7.50 -30.95 20.24
CA ARG A 696 8.76 -30.21 20.04
C ARG A 696 8.53 -28.70 20.04
N GLU A 697 7.50 -28.25 19.34
CA GLU A 697 7.16 -26.82 19.25
C GLU A 697 6.70 -26.28 20.61
N LEU A 698 5.84 -26.96 21.34
CA LEU A 698 5.42 -26.56 22.70
C LEU A 698 6.61 -26.48 23.67
N CYS A 699 7.55 -27.45 23.59
CA CYS A 699 8.76 -27.39 24.41
C CYS A 699 9.64 -26.19 24.08
N ARG A 700 9.83 -25.86 22.79
CA ARG A 700 10.58 -24.68 22.35
C ARG A 700 9.94 -23.39 22.87
N GLN A 701 8.64 -23.25 22.70
CA GLN A 701 7.89 -22.07 23.21
C GLN A 701 8.05 -21.92 24.72
N LEU A 702 7.96 -23.01 25.47
CA LEU A 702 8.14 -22.98 26.91
C LEU A 702 9.56 -22.57 27.30
N LEU A 703 10.59 -23.07 26.62
CA LEU A 703 11.99 -22.76 26.92
C LEU A 703 12.38 -21.32 26.56
N VAL A 704 11.71 -20.67 25.61
CA VAL A 704 11.88 -19.23 25.34
C VAL A 704 11.51 -18.39 26.57
N ILE A 705 10.48 -18.81 27.31
CA ILE A 705 9.99 -18.08 28.49
C ILE A 705 10.64 -18.59 29.81
N ALA A 706 10.96 -19.86 29.86
CA ALA A 706 11.57 -20.54 31.01
C ALA A 706 12.68 -21.48 30.54
N PRO A 707 13.91 -20.98 30.30
CA PRO A 707 15.00 -21.79 29.75
C PRO A 707 15.39 -23.03 30.54
N ASP A 708 15.22 -22.97 31.87
CA ASP A 708 15.61 -24.06 32.78
C ASP A 708 14.41 -25.01 33.13
N ASN A 709 13.39 -25.04 32.29
CA ASN A 709 12.21 -25.86 32.58
C ASN A 709 12.48 -27.34 32.35
N ASN A 710 12.56 -28.10 33.47
CA ASN A 710 12.93 -29.53 33.47
C ASN A 710 11.97 -30.38 32.62
N ILE A 711 10.66 -30.12 32.62
CA ILE A 711 9.69 -30.88 31.83
C ILE A 711 9.94 -30.74 30.33
N ALA A 712 10.13 -29.52 29.86
CA ALA A 712 10.42 -29.28 28.45
C ALA A 712 11.75 -29.91 28.00
N LEU A 713 12.78 -29.81 28.84
CA LEU A 713 14.10 -30.41 28.56
C LEU A 713 14.01 -31.95 28.53
N GLU A 714 13.28 -32.56 29.47
CA GLU A 714 13.08 -34.01 29.49
C GLU A 714 12.33 -34.52 28.27
N TYR A 715 11.24 -33.83 27.85
CA TYR A 715 10.48 -34.21 26.67
C TYR A 715 11.29 -34.04 25.37
N LEU A 716 12.09 -32.99 25.23
CA LEU A 716 13.01 -32.84 24.10
C LEU A 716 14.06 -33.96 24.06
N LYS A 717 14.61 -34.35 25.22
CA LYS A 717 15.55 -35.48 25.30
C LYS A 717 14.89 -36.78 24.83
N LYS A 718 13.67 -37.07 25.30
CA LYS A 718 12.89 -38.25 24.84
C LYS A 718 12.67 -38.22 23.34
N LEU A 719 12.29 -37.06 22.75
CA LEU A 719 12.07 -36.87 21.32
C LEU A 719 13.35 -37.09 20.47
N HIS A 720 14.53 -36.77 21.02
CA HIS A 720 15.84 -37.06 20.35
C HIS A 720 16.25 -38.51 20.38
N GLN A 721 15.81 -39.26 21.38
CA GLN A 721 16.14 -40.71 21.55
C GLN A 721 15.18 -41.62 20.76
N MET A 722 14.10 -41.10 20.19
CA MET A 722 13.18 -41.88 19.38
C MET A 722 13.67 -42.00 17.94
N PRO A 723 13.62 -43.20 17.33
CA PRO A 723 13.97 -43.37 15.93
C PRO A 723 13.07 -42.47 15.03
N GLN A 724 13.67 -41.95 13.95
CA GLN A 724 13.00 -41.07 12.98
C GLN A 724 11.78 -41.72 12.37
#